data_160fefd0fffdbd203b8a37d30ae82b0d
#
_entry.id   160fefd0fffdbd203b8a37d30ae82b0d
#
_cell.length_a   1.000
_cell.length_b   1.000
_cell.length_c   1.000
_cell.angle_alpha   90.00
_cell.angle_beta   90.00
_cell.angle_gamma   90.00
#
_symmetry.space_group_name_H-M   'P 1'
#
loop_
_entity.id
_entity.type
_entity.pdbx_description
1 polymer ?
#
loop_
_entity_poly.entity_id
_entity_poly.type
_entity_poly.pdbx_seq_one_letter_code
_entity_poly.pdbx_strand_id
1 'polypeptide(L)'
;MNTLEVKKNNGKIYSYIRDKWLVCTPEEEVRQNLVCKLVNDYGYPIELMTEEYRPDLETRGVRSTRADIVVFETKDKKDKNHNAFIVIECKAESVKIRLEDFYQGAEYAAKVRAQFLILHNSKETKFYAIDMDQIPNKDDAFNQIVRIPHYSEITDTKKLELIKKQTKTFTRDEFTKILRTCHNIIRNNDKLSPEAAFDEISKILFMKIKYEREQRGTKVFTKEEFIEKEKWFEKDIRPSLKGTPKDLPYMQFLFANTKEEFKNDQLFEDNEVIKIRQNSFEQILEKLQTYNLSDTQDDVKGIAFEQFLGTTFRGELGQYFTPRTIVDFMTSVLDPKEGETVCDPTCGSGGFLIKAFEYIREKIEEDVKNAKAELRYVIEGDNYDKLSDQEQLSVNERVENMQTILNKELDTQVEGSRMYNLSRNCIYGTDANPRMARTSKMNMIMHGDGHGGVHHHDGLLNVNGIFEERFDVILTNPPFGARIDKNQKITEADKFTDEDLITKYTKKYGEAYEKALQQVNDNIGKSLLSLYDVGSMSGLTEVLFMERCLKLLKKGGRMGMVLPEGVLNTSNLQKIREYFEGKAKIILICSIPQDVFIAAGATVKPSLVFFKRFTEEEELQYLGAKTKAEKEIQQKYISKINALEEKIATEKAKKIKIKALIGAAEKELKDLKKAIAEEAKPLTKEYFNYEIPVAMIEDAGITSTGAVSSGNQLPALQNEYKEYRTTNKLWVESDSVISYTINSLGKLYRIKDGKEVELKW
;
A
#
# COMPACT_ATOMS: atom_id res chain seq x y z
N MET A 1 -29.62 -31.24 -28.45
CA MET A 1 -29.88 -29.87 -28.92
C MET A 1 -28.67 -29.46 -29.72
N ASN A 2 -28.86 -28.83 -30.90
CA ASN A 2 -27.72 -28.30 -31.67
C ASN A 2 -27.04 -27.19 -30.86
N THR A 3 -25.75 -27.31 -30.64
CA THR A 3 -24.96 -26.30 -29.97
C THR A 3 -24.99 -25.01 -30.80
N LEU A 4 -25.29 -23.87 -30.19
CA LEU A 4 -25.26 -22.58 -30.87
C LEU A 4 -23.82 -22.12 -31.08
N GLU A 5 -23.49 -21.71 -32.29
CA GLU A 5 -22.19 -21.14 -32.66
C GLU A 5 -22.34 -19.72 -33.17
N VAL A 6 -21.35 -18.87 -32.91
CA VAL A 6 -21.35 -17.50 -33.41
C VAL A 6 -21.22 -17.51 -34.93
N LYS A 7 -22.19 -16.91 -35.65
CA LYS A 7 -22.17 -16.76 -37.09
C LYS A 7 -21.65 -15.43 -37.51
N LYS A 8 -20.62 -15.41 -38.37
CA LYS A 8 -20.04 -14.18 -38.95
C LYS A 8 -20.07 -14.25 -40.47
N ASN A 9 -20.39 -13.14 -41.12
CA ASN A 9 -20.36 -13.01 -42.58
C ASN A 9 -20.13 -11.55 -43.00
N ASN A 10 -19.12 -11.30 -43.83
CA ASN A 10 -18.82 -10.01 -44.45
C ASN A 10 -18.84 -8.81 -43.44
N GLY A 11 -18.12 -8.92 -42.32
CA GLY A 11 -18.05 -7.88 -41.30
C GLY A 11 -19.31 -7.75 -40.43
N LYS A 12 -20.24 -8.69 -40.54
CA LYS A 12 -21.48 -8.76 -39.75
C LYS A 12 -21.47 -10.01 -38.86
N ILE A 13 -22.16 -9.92 -37.72
CA ILE A 13 -22.39 -11.00 -36.76
C ILE A 13 -23.91 -11.19 -36.60
N TYR A 14 -24.34 -12.45 -36.45
CA TYR A 14 -25.75 -12.74 -36.33
C TYR A 14 -26.20 -12.72 -34.87
N SER A 15 -27.20 -11.88 -34.56
CA SER A 15 -27.85 -11.89 -33.25
C SER A 15 -29.00 -12.92 -33.25
N TYR A 16 -28.86 -13.93 -32.42
CA TYR A 16 -29.89 -14.93 -32.23
C TYR A 16 -31.13 -14.41 -31.49
N ILE A 17 -30.96 -13.40 -30.66
CA ILE A 17 -32.07 -12.79 -29.89
C ILE A 17 -32.92 -11.89 -30.81
N ARG A 18 -32.28 -11.13 -31.73
CA ARG A 18 -32.96 -10.19 -32.65
C ARG A 18 -33.33 -10.83 -34.01
N ASP A 19 -32.84 -12.05 -34.25
CA ASP A 19 -33.00 -12.74 -35.53
C ASP A 19 -32.56 -11.92 -36.74
N LYS A 20 -31.38 -11.23 -36.62
CA LYS A 20 -30.83 -10.37 -37.67
C LYS A 20 -29.31 -10.26 -37.68
N TRP A 21 -28.75 -9.84 -38.79
CA TRP A 21 -27.32 -9.55 -38.93
C TRP A 21 -27.04 -8.12 -38.46
N LEU A 22 -26.10 -8.01 -37.49
CA LEU A 22 -25.60 -6.76 -36.92
C LEU A 22 -24.20 -6.46 -37.45
N VAL A 23 -23.69 -5.23 -37.29
CA VAL A 23 -22.30 -4.90 -37.56
C VAL A 23 -21.43 -5.59 -36.49
N CYS A 24 -20.39 -6.31 -36.92
CA CYS A 24 -19.48 -7.01 -35.99
C CYS A 24 -18.51 -6.02 -35.35
N THR A 25 -18.94 -5.36 -34.27
CA THR A 25 -18.04 -4.58 -33.41
C THR A 25 -17.37 -5.52 -32.39
N PRO A 26 -16.24 -5.13 -31.77
CA PRO A 26 -15.63 -5.94 -30.70
C PRO A 26 -16.59 -6.24 -29.56
N GLU A 27 -17.41 -5.31 -29.14
CA GLU A 27 -18.41 -5.47 -28.09
C GLU A 27 -19.55 -6.42 -28.53
N GLU A 28 -20.03 -6.27 -29.77
CA GLU A 28 -21.07 -7.14 -30.30
C GLU A 28 -20.58 -8.59 -30.44
N GLU A 29 -19.33 -8.79 -30.78
CA GLU A 29 -18.70 -10.12 -30.78
C GLU A 29 -18.68 -10.74 -29.38
N VAL A 30 -18.31 -9.97 -28.35
CA VAL A 30 -18.33 -10.37 -26.95
C VAL A 30 -19.76 -10.74 -26.55
N ARG A 31 -20.74 -9.91 -26.91
CA ARG A 31 -22.17 -10.13 -26.60
C ARG A 31 -22.70 -11.42 -27.20
N GLN A 32 -22.48 -11.67 -28.48
CA GLN A 32 -22.99 -12.87 -29.15
C GLN A 32 -22.28 -14.15 -28.68
N ASN A 33 -20.99 -14.10 -28.33
CA ASN A 33 -20.28 -15.22 -27.69
C ASN A 33 -20.91 -15.56 -26.32
N LEU A 34 -21.27 -14.55 -25.53
CA LEU A 34 -21.91 -14.76 -24.24
C LEU A 34 -23.32 -15.32 -24.38
N VAL A 35 -24.10 -14.86 -25.38
CA VAL A 35 -25.43 -15.45 -25.68
C VAL A 35 -25.31 -16.94 -25.98
N CYS A 36 -24.38 -17.34 -26.84
CA CYS A 36 -24.12 -18.74 -27.12
C CYS A 36 -23.78 -19.53 -25.83
N LYS A 37 -22.95 -18.97 -24.95
CA LYS A 37 -22.59 -19.58 -23.68
C LYS A 37 -23.77 -19.71 -22.72
N LEU A 38 -24.64 -18.69 -22.62
CA LEU A 38 -25.84 -18.74 -21.78
C LEU A 38 -26.79 -19.84 -22.21
N VAL A 39 -26.91 -20.08 -23.52
CA VAL A 39 -27.75 -21.16 -24.08
C VAL A 39 -27.08 -22.53 -23.89
N ASN A 40 -25.80 -22.66 -24.31
CA ASN A 40 -25.13 -23.95 -24.37
C ASN A 40 -24.75 -24.49 -22.97
N ASP A 41 -24.17 -23.61 -22.12
CA ASP A 41 -23.58 -24.01 -20.84
C ASP A 41 -24.57 -23.87 -19.69
N TYR A 42 -25.44 -22.84 -19.74
CA TYR A 42 -26.39 -22.55 -18.65
C TYR A 42 -27.83 -22.93 -18.97
N GLY A 43 -28.14 -23.30 -20.22
CA GLY A 43 -29.47 -23.83 -20.65
C GLY A 43 -30.56 -22.75 -20.75
N TYR A 44 -30.25 -21.45 -20.74
CA TYR A 44 -31.27 -20.42 -20.85
C TYR A 44 -31.87 -20.36 -22.25
N PRO A 45 -33.22 -20.41 -22.41
CA PRO A 45 -33.87 -20.27 -23.70
C PRO A 45 -33.70 -18.87 -24.30
N ILE A 46 -33.42 -18.76 -25.60
CA ILE A 46 -33.26 -17.49 -26.31
C ILE A 46 -34.50 -16.61 -26.19
N GLU A 47 -35.68 -17.24 -26.25
CA GLU A 47 -36.98 -16.56 -26.14
C GLU A 47 -37.19 -15.83 -24.81
N LEU A 48 -36.38 -16.12 -23.77
CA LEU A 48 -36.42 -15.45 -22.49
C LEU A 48 -35.41 -14.29 -22.41
N MET A 49 -34.63 -14.05 -23.46
CA MET A 49 -33.62 -12.99 -23.52
C MET A 49 -34.13 -11.78 -24.31
N THR A 50 -33.62 -10.59 -23.98
CA THR A 50 -33.84 -9.35 -24.72
C THR A 50 -32.55 -8.58 -24.79
N GLU A 51 -32.11 -8.15 -25.97
CA GLU A 51 -30.96 -7.26 -26.16
C GLU A 51 -31.40 -5.80 -26.12
N GLU A 52 -30.48 -4.95 -25.65
CA GLU A 52 -30.67 -3.48 -25.64
C GLU A 52 -31.99 -3.05 -24.97
N TYR A 53 -32.30 -3.68 -23.85
CA TYR A 53 -33.53 -3.50 -23.13
C TYR A 53 -33.60 -2.12 -22.44
N ARG A 54 -34.71 -1.40 -22.68
CA ARG A 54 -35.03 -0.12 -22.03
C ARG A 54 -36.33 -0.30 -21.23
N PRO A 55 -36.33 -0.10 -19.90
CA PRO A 55 -37.58 -0.12 -19.15
C PRO A 55 -38.35 1.19 -19.48
N ASP A 56 -39.64 1.04 -19.76
CA ASP A 56 -40.56 2.17 -19.85
C ASP A 56 -40.78 2.80 -18.47
N LEU A 57 -39.89 3.69 -18.07
CA LEU A 57 -40.06 4.52 -16.89
C LEU A 57 -40.37 5.94 -17.35
N GLU A 58 -41.62 6.33 -17.29
CA GLU A 58 -42.12 7.69 -17.42
C GLU A 58 -41.57 8.61 -16.31
N THR A 59 -40.30 8.92 -16.34
CA THR A 59 -39.71 10.00 -15.54
C THR A 59 -38.95 10.92 -16.45
N ARG A 60 -39.60 12.05 -16.79
CA ARG A 60 -38.96 13.15 -17.50
C ARG A 60 -37.71 13.60 -16.72
N GLY A 61 -36.54 13.50 -17.35
CA GLY A 61 -35.31 14.11 -16.89
C GLY A 61 -34.21 13.16 -16.35
N VAL A 62 -34.42 11.85 -16.41
CA VAL A 62 -33.34 10.88 -16.09
C VAL A 62 -32.87 10.25 -17.41
N ARG A 63 -31.56 10.29 -17.70
CA ARG A 63 -30.97 9.61 -18.86
C ARG A 63 -31.41 8.14 -18.85
N SER A 64 -31.97 7.65 -19.98
CA SER A 64 -32.44 6.27 -20.08
C SER A 64 -31.22 5.34 -20.13
N THR A 65 -30.92 4.67 -19.03
CA THR A 65 -29.92 3.59 -18.98
C THR A 65 -30.44 2.38 -19.74
N ARG A 66 -29.58 1.75 -20.53
CA ARG A 66 -29.89 0.59 -21.36
C ARG A 66 -29.02 -0.57 -20.94
N ALA A 67 -29.58 -1.77 -20.78
CA ALA A 67 -28.81 -2.99 -20.53
C ALA A 67 -28.52 -3.73 -21.83
N ASP A 68 -27.32 -4.29 -21.96
CA ASP A 68 -26.93 -5.02 -23.17
C ASP A 68 -27.78 -6.26 -23.39
N ILE A 69 -27.97 -7.09 -22.35
CA ILE A 69 -28.86 -8.25 -22.37
C ILE A 69 -29.61 -8.34 -21.05
N VAL A 70 -30.87 -8.69 -21.12
CA VAL A 70 -31.70 -9.04 -19.95
C VAL A 70 -32.28 -10.43 -20.14
N VAL A 71 -32.24 -11.26 -19.11
CA VAL A 71 -32.81 -12.58 -19.08
C VAL A 71 -33.97 -12.62 -18.08
N PHE A 72 -35.09 -13.18 -18.48
CA PHE A 72 -36.29 -13.35 -17.65
C PHE A 72 -36.45 -14.82 -17.22
N GLU A 73 -37.09 -15.07 -16.07
CA GLU A 73 -37.35 -16.43 -15.59
C GLU A 73 -38.38 -17.16 -16.44
N THR A 74 -39.43 -16.42 -16.92
CA THR A 74 -40.53 -16.96 -17.67
C THR A 74 -40.97 -16.01 -18.77
N LYS A 75 -41.66 -16.54 -19.80
CA LYS A 75 -42.21 -15.75 -20.89
C LYS A 75 -43.24 -14.71 -20.41
N ASP A 76 -44.08 -15.07 -19.43
CA ASP A 76 -45.06 -14.15 -18.82
C ASP A 76 -44.40 -12.94 -18.15
N LYS A 77 -43.26 -13.14 -17.43
CA LYS A 77 -42.47 -12.03 -16.86
C LYS A 77 -41.82 -11.16 -17.91
N LYS A 78 -41.35 -11.74 -19.02
CA LYS A 78 -40.80 -11.02 -20.16
C LYS A 78 -41.88 -10.16 -20.82
N ASP A 79 -43.06 -10.75 -21.15
CA ASP A 79 -44.15 -10.07 -21.85
C ASP A 79 -44.74 -8.92 -20.99
N LYS A 80 -44.72 -9.05 -19.67
CA LYS A 80 -45.16 -8.02 -18.71
C LYS A 80 -44.07 -7.03 -18.34
N ASN A 81 -42.87 -7.18 -18.84
CA ASN A 81 -41.72 -6.35 -18.47
C ASN A 81 -41.44 -6.32 -16.96
N HIS A 82 -41.69 -7.42 -16.26
CA HIS A 82 -41.67 -7.47 -14.78
C HIS A 82 -40.45 -8.22 -14.27
N ASN A 83 -39.70 -7.60 -13.38
CA ASN A 83 -38.57 -8.17 -12.62
C ASN A 83 -37.64 -9.04 -13.47
N ALA A 84 -36.58 -8.47 -14.00
CA ALA A 84 -35.52 -9.20 -14.68
C ALA A 84 -34.92 -10.25 -13.75
N PHE A 85 -34.50 -11.39 -14.28
CA PHE A 85 -33.78 -12.39 -13.51
C PHE A 85 -32.28 -12.13 -13.50
N ILE A 86 -31.71 -11.88 -14.70
CA ILE A 86 -30.30 -11.53 -14.87
C ILE A 86 -30.20 -10.28 -15.73
N VAL A 87 -29.38 -9.34 -15.33
CA VAL A 87 -28.91 -8.24 -16.15
C VAL A 87 -27.48 -8.49 -16.56
N ILE A 88 -27.13 -8.19 -17.79
CA ILE A 88 -25.82 -8.45 -18.36
C ILE A 88 -25.31 -7.20 -19.04
N GLU A 89 -24.08 -6.87 -18.76
CA GLU A 89 -23.31 -5.78 -19.37
C GLU A 89 -22.05 -6.36 -20.01
N CYS A 90 -21.85 -6.09 -21.28
CA CYS A 90 -20.70 -6.54 -22.06
C CYS A 90 -19.77 -5.37 -22.38
N LYS A 91 -18.49 -5.60 -22.37
CA LYS A 91 -17.47 -4.63 -22.79
C LYS A 91 -16.49 -5.28 -23.75
N ALA A 92 -15.79 -4.47 -24.52
CA ALA A 92 -14.73 -4.94 -25.39
C ALA A 92 -13.66 -5.71 -24.57
N GLU A 93 -12.99 -6.65 -25.20
CA GLU A 93 -11.99 -7.52 -24.57
C GLU A 93 -10.85 -6.77 -23.89
N SER A 94 -10.56 -5.54 -24.32
CA SER A 94 -9.51 -4.68 -23.76
C SER A 94 -9.88 -4.01 -22.44
N VAL A 95 -11.16 -3.99 -22.06
CA VAL A 95 -11.65 -3.31 -20.85
C VAL A 95 -11.58 -4.25 -19.66
N LYS A 96 -10.84 -3.89 -18.60
CA LYS A 96 -10.82 -4.63 -17.33
C LYS A 96 -12.16 -4.47 -16.61
N ILE A 97 -12.71 -5.57 -16.10
CA ILE A 97 -14.00 -5.56 -15.39
C ILE A 97 -13.82 -5.12 -13.94
N ARG A 98 -14.36 -3.93 -13.61
CA ARG A 98 -14.54 -3.44 -12.24
C ARG A 98 -16.00 -3.02 -12.07
N LEU A 99 -16.62 -3.34 -10.94
CA LEU A 99 -18.03 -3.01 -10.69
C LEU A 99 -18.29 -1.50 -10.82
N GLU A 100 -17.32 -0.69 -10.38
CA GLU A 100 -17.39 0.77 -10.44
C GLU A 100 -17.45 1.32 -11.88
N ASP A 101 -16.82 0.66 -12.85
CA ASP A 101 -16.83 1.04 -14.26
C ASP A 101 -18.15 0.67 -14.95
N PHE A 102 -18.99 -0.17 -14.31
CA PHE A 102 -20.25 -0.69 -14.80
C PHE A 102 -21.46 -0.13 -14.03
N TYR A 103 -21.35 1.05 -13.46
CA TYR A 103 -22.42 1.67 -12.67
C TYR A 103 -23.77 1.73 -13.40
N GLN A 104 -23.78 1.87 -14.72
CA GLN A 104 -25.03 1.84 -15.50
C GLN A 104 -25.72 0.50 -15.41
N GLY A 105 -24.98 -0.61 -15.58
CA GLY A 105 -25.53 -1.95 -15.46
C GLY A 105 -26.00 -2.24 -14.03
N ALA A 106 -25.25 -1.82 -13.02
CA ALA A 106 -25.60 -1.99 -11.61
C ALA A 106 -26.85 -1.14 -11.22
N GLU A 107 -26.91 0.14 -11.61
CA GLU A 107 -28.09 0.99 -11.39
C GLU A 107 -29.31 0.43 -12.13
N TYR A 108 -29.08 -0.08 -13.33
CA TYR A 108 -30.11 -0.70 -14.11
C TYR A 108 -30.64 -1.97 -13.47
N ALA A 109 -29.74 -2.87 -13.08
CA ALA A 109 -30.08 -4.12 -12.40
C ALA A 109 -30.89 -3.86 -11.10
N ALA A 110 -30.53 -2.83 -10.35
CA ALA A 110 -31.28 -2.39 -9.18
C ALA A 110 -32.69 -1.86 -9.56
N LYS A 111 -32.80 -1.02 -10.61
CA LYS A 111 -34.10 -0.48 -11.07
C LYS A 111 -35.07 -1.56 -11.54
N VAL A 112 -34.58 -2.54 -12.28
CA VAL A 112 -35.41 -3.69 -12.77
C VAL A 112 -35.54 -4.81 -11.77
N ARG A 113 -35.03 -4.65 -10.55
CA ARG A 113 -35.03 -5.63 -9.46
C ARG A 113 -34.50 -6.99 -9.89
N ALA A 114 -33.39 -7.00 -10.62
CA ALA A 114 -32.73 -8.22 -11.03
C ALA A 114 -32.17 -8.98 -9.83
N GLN A 115 -32.15 -10.30 -9.92
CA GLN A 115 -31.55 -11.15 -8.88
C GLN A 115 -30.06 -11.34 -9.08
N PHE A 116 -29.58 -11.23 -10.34
CA PHE A 116 -28.18 -11.42 -10.70
C PHE A 116 -27.73 -10.35 -11.71
N LEU A 117 -26.43 -10.02 -11.64
CA LEU A 117 -25.73 -9.19 -12.61
C LEU A 117 -24.53 -9.95 -13.17
N ILE A 118 -24.32 -9.88 -14.49
CA ILE A 118 -23.14 -10.42 -15.17
C ILE A 118 -22.40 -9.25 -15.83
N LEU A 119 -21.10 -9.17 -15.55
CA LEU A 119 -20.18 -8.28 -16.25
C LEU A 119 -19.20 -9.13 -17.06
N HIS A 120 -19.08 -8.87 -18.37
CA HIS A 120 -18.34 -9.76 -19.27
C HIS A 120 -17.56 -9.00 -20.35
N ASN A 121 -16.32 -9.49 -20.66
CA ASN A 121 -15.48 -8.93 -21.73
C ASN A 121 -14.70 -9.99 -22.54
N SER A 122 -15.19 -11.21 -22.65
CA SER A 122 -14.53 -12.38 -23.27
C SER A 122 -13.31 -12.92 -22.50
N LYS A 123 -12.49 -12.08 -21.87
CA LYS A 123 -11.35 -12.51 -21.03
C LYS A 123 -11.78 -12.86 -19.62
N GLU A 124 -12.77 -12.14 -19.13
CA GLU A 124 -13.20 -12.19 -17.74
C GLU A 124 -14.73 -12.15 -17.68
N THR A 125 -15.30 -12.92 -16.76
CA THR A 125 -16.73 -12.88 -16.44
C THR A 125 -16.89 -12.79 -14.94
N LYS A 126 -17.56 -11.74 -14.45
CA LYS A 126 -17.92 -11.59 -13.05
C LYS A 126 -19.42 -11.75 -12.88
N PHE A 127 -19.79 -12.54 -11.89
CA PHE A 127 -21.18 -12.81 -11.53
C PHE A 127 -21.46 -12.18 -10.17
N TYR A 128 -22.60 -11.49 -10.04
CA TYR A 128 -23.04 -10.88 -8.79
C TYR A 128 -24.45 -11.33 -8.44
N ALA A 129 -24.68 -11.67 -7.18
CA ALA A 129 -26.01 -11.75 -6.60
C ALA A 129 -26.38 -10.38 -6.05
N ILE A 130 -27.61 -9.93 -6.28
CA ILE A 130 -28.09 -8.61 -5.87
C ILE A 130 -28.94 -8.77 -4.61
N ASP A 131 -28.54 -8.11 -3.54
CA ASP A 131 -29.32 -7.96 -2.32
C ASP A 131 -30.14 -6.67 -2.41
N MET A 132 -31.43 -6.83 -2.66
CA MET A 132 -32.35 -5.71 -2.86
C MET A 132 -32.59 -4.88 -1.58
N ASP A 133 -32.39 -5.49 -0.41
CA ASP A 133 -32.59 -4.83 0.87
C ASP A 133 -31.42 -3.86 1.20
N GLN A 134 -30.27 -4.07 0.57
CA GLN A 134 -29.06 -3.25 0.75
C GLN A 134 -28.86 -2.18 -0.35
N ILE A 135 -29.79 -2.02 -1.28
CA ILE A 135 -29.65 -1.11 -2.44
C ILE A 135 -29.30 0.35 -2.10
N PRO A 136 -29.71 0.94 -0.95
CA PRO A 136 -29.22 2.26 -0.58
C PRO A 136 -27.70 2.34 -0.40
N ASN A 137 -27.06 1.22 -0.02
CA ASN A 137 -25.62 1.07 0.10
C ASN A 137 -25.08 0.20 -1.04
N LYS A 138 -24.65 0.85 -2.13
CA LYS A 138 -24.28 0.17 -3.39
C LYS A 138 -23.16 -0.89 -3.22
N ASP A 139 -22.24 -0.66 -2.30
CA ASP A 139 -21.10 -1.56 -2.11
C ASP A 139 -21.52 -2.89 -1.43
N ASP A 140 -22.57 -2.88 -0.63
CA ASP A 140 -23.09 -4.06 0.06
C ASP A 140 -24.20 -4.78 -0.72
N ALA A 141 -24.77 -4.12 -1.74
CA ALA A 141 -25.88 -4.68 -2.53
C ALA A 141 -25.45 -5.71 -3.58
N PHE A 142 -24.19 -5.66 -4.07
CA PHE A 142 -23.69 -6.52 -5.13
C PHE A 142 -22.65 -7.52 -4.62
N ASN A 143 -23.10 -8.72 -4.26
CA ASN A 143 -22.25 -9.79 -3.77
C ASN A 143 -21.68 -10.62 -4.92
N GLN A 144 -20.38 -10.59 -5.15
CA GLN A 144 -19.74 -11.39 -6.20
C GLN A 144 -19.86 -12.89 -5.86
N ILE A 145 -20.37 -13.66 -6.82
CA ILE A 145 -20.62 -15.10 -6.68
C ILE A 145 -19.80 -15.92 -7.68
N VAL A 146 -19.71 -17.23 -7.44
CA VAL A 146 -18.88 -18.14 -8.27
C VAL A 146 -19.51 -18.36 -9.65
N ARG A 147 -20.83 -18.49 -9.72
CA ARG A 147 -21.60 -18.73 -10.94
C ARG A 147 -23.04 -18.25 -10.81
N ILE A 148 -23.71 -18.07 -11.94
CA ILE A 148 -25.17 -17.95 -11.96
C ILE A 148 -25.83 -19.36 -11.90
N PRO A 149 -27.10 -19.44 -11.55
CA PRO A 149 -27.83 -20.71 -11.63
C PRO A 149 -27.99 -21.19 -13.08
N HIS A 150 -27.99 -22.48 -13.31
CA HIS A 150 -28.49 -23.07 -14.56
C HIS A 150 -30.00 -22.88 -14.67
N TYR A 151 -30.54 -22.80 -15.88
CA TYR A 151 -31.98 -22.63 -16.10
C TYR A 151 -32.83 -23.69 -15.39
N SER A 152 -32.34 -24.92 -15.32
CA SER A 152 -32.98 -26.01 -14.57
C SER A 152 -32.99 -25.82 -13.05
N GLU A 153 -32.22 -24.92 -12.51
CA GLU A 153 -32.08 -24.67 -11.06
C GLU A 153 -32.92 -23.47 -10.58
N ILE A 154 -33.47 -22.66 -11.50
CA ILE A 154 -34.15 -21.39 -11.14
C ILE A 154 -35.43 -21.57 -10.33
N THR A 155 -36.06 -22.74 -10.41
CA THR A 155 -37.27 -23.07 -9.66
C THR A 155 -36.98 -23.64 -8.26
N ASP A 156 -35.74 -24.01 -7.96
CA ASP A 156 -35.32 -24.55 -6.67
C ASP A 156 -34.79 -23.44 -5.76
N THR A 157 -35.67 -22.93 -4.90
CA THR A 157 -35.37 -21.83 -3.99
C THR A 157 -34.15 -22.12 -3.08
N LYS A 158 -33.97 -23.38 -2.65
CA LYS A 158 -32.85 -23.78 -1.80
C LYS A 158 -31.53 -23.72 -2.57
N LYS A 159 -31.52 -24.14 -3.82
CA LYS A 159 -30.33 -24.04 -4.69
C LYS A 159 -30.02 -22.63 -5.03
N LEU A 160 -31.00 -21.76 -5.31
CA LEU A 160 -30.79 -20.35 -5.56
C LEU A 160 -30.17 -19.67 -4.36
N GLU A 161 -30.68 -19.90 -3.14
CA GLU A 161 -30.10 -19.36 -1.92
C GLU A 161 -28.66 -19.86 -1.66
N LEU A 162 -28.39 -21.14 -1.99
CA LEU A 162 -27.05 -21.68 -1.89
C LEU A 162 -26.08 -20.98 -2.86
N ILE A 163 -26.50 -20.76 -4.11
CA ILE A 163 -25.70 -20.06 -5.14
C ILE A 163 -25.44 -18.61 -4.74
N LYS A 164 -26.45 -17.89 -4.24
CA LYS A 164 -26.30 -16.52 -3.74
C LYS A 164 -25.32 -16.42 -2.56
N LYS A 165 -25.23 -17.46 -1.74
CA LYS A 165 -24.31 -17.57 -0.59
C LYS A 165 -22.93 -18.09 -0.95
N GLN A 166 -22.74 -18.67 -2.14
CA GLN A 166 -21.43 -19.09 -2.66
C GLN A 166 -20.66 -17.85 -3.16
N THR A 167 -20.28 -16.98 -2.23
CA THR A 167 -19.50 -15.81 -2.56
C THR A 167 -18.11 -16.20 -3.06
N LYS A 168 -17.69 -15.61 -4.17
CA LYS A 168 -16.32 -15.76 -4.71
C LYS A 168 -15.31 -14.95 -3.92
N THR A 169 -15.80 -13.98 -3.17
CA THR A 169 -15.02 -13.13 -2.28
C THR A 169 -15.08 -13.66 -0.86
N PHE A 170 -13.91 -13.77 -0.24
CA PHE A 170 -13.82 -14.02 1.19
C PHE A 170 -14.52 -12.93 1.98
N THR A 171 -15.22 -13.30 3.03
CA THR A 171 -15.25 -12.40 4.17
C THR A 171 -13.88 -12.47 4.86
N ARG A 172 -13.40 -11.33 5.36
CA ARG A 172 -12.17 -11.20 6.13
C ARG A 172 -11.97 -12.32 7.18
N ASP A 173 -13.05 -12.65 7.89
CA ASP A 173 -13.02 -13.65 8.96
C ASP A 173 -12.91 -15.10 8.44
N GLU A 174 -13.47 -15.39 7.27
CA GLU A 174 -13.38 -16.71 6.65
C GLU A 174 -11.94 -17.01 6.22
N PHE A 175 -11.26 -16.07 5.57
CA PHE A 175 -9.89 -16.28 5.15
C PHE A 175 -8.95 -16.45 6.34
N THR A 176 -9.12 -15.66 7.38
CA THR A 176 -8.36 -15.82 8.63
C THR A 176 -8.56 -17.19 9.25
N LYS A 177 -9.80 -17.74 9.25
CA LYS A 177 -10.09 -19.09 9.74
C LYS A 177 -9.42 -20.15 8.87
N ILE A 178 -9.42 -19.98 7.54
CA ILE A 178 -8.77 -20.91 6.62
C ILE A 178 -7.25 -20.92 6.85
N LEU A 179 -6.61 -19.75 6.95
CA LEU A 179 -5.18 -19.67 7.22
C LEU A 179 -4.81 -20.34 8.55
N ARG A 180 -5.62 -20.16 9.61
CA ARG A 180 -5.44 -20.88 10.86
C ARG A 180 -5.60 -22.39 10.70
N THR A 181 -6.55 -22.84 9.88
CA THR A 181 -6.72 -24.27 9.60
C THR A 181 -5.50 -24.84 8.86
N CYS A 182 -4.99 -24.14 7.86
CA CYS A 182 -3.76 -24.49 7.15
C CYS A 182 -2.56 -24.57 8.09
N HIS A 183 -2.44 -23.60 8.98
CA HIS A 183 -1.38 -23.57 10.01
C HIS A 183 -1.47 -24.81 10.93
N ASN A 184 -2.66 -25.18 11.38
CA ASN A 184 -2.87 -26.35 12.21
C ASN A 184 -2.55 -27.68 11.46
N ILE A 185 -2.86 -27.77 10.16
CA ILE A 185 -2.49 -28.90 9.31
C ILE A 185 -0.96 -29.11 9.35
N ILE A 186 -0.18 -28.06 9.12
CA ILE A 186 1.29 -28.14 9.11
C ILE A 186 1.82 -28.51 10.50
N ARG A 187 1.34 -27.84 11.53
CA ARG A 187 1.78 -28.15 12.90
C ARG A 187 1.50 -29.58 13.33
N ASN A 188 0.33 -30.08 12.96
CA ASN A 188 -0.08 -31.44 13.35
C ASN A 188 0.63 -32.52 12.51
N ASN A 189 0.78 -32.31 11.22
CA ASN A 189 1.35 -33.31 10.33
C ASN A 189 2.88 -33.24 10.29
N ASP A 190 3.46 -32.03 10.12
CA ASP A 190 4.88 -31.84 9.84
C ASP A 190 5.68 -31.43 11.08
N LYS A 191 5.02 -31.16 12.21
CA LYS A 191 5.64 -30.81 13.51
C LYS A 191 6.54 -29.57 13.45
N LEU A 192 6.23 -28.64 12.57
CA LEU A 192 6.96 -27.37 12.46
C LEU A 192 6.54 -26.39 13.57
N SER A 193 7.47 -25.48 13.93
CA SER A 193 7.14 -24.36 14.83
C SER A 193 6.08 -23.44 14.22
N PRO A 194 5.38 -22.63 15.01
CA PRO A 194 4.39 -21.68 14.48
C PRO A 194 4.93 -20.80 13.35
N GLU A 195 6.14 -20.29 13.53
CA GLU A 195 6.78 -19.41 12.54
C GLU A 195 7.17 -20.17 11.26
N ALA A 196 7.70 -21.37 11.40
CA ALA A 196 8.06 -22.20 10.26
C ALA A 196 6.81 -22.64 9.48
N ALA A 197 5.70 -22.91 10.18
CA ALA A 197 4.41 -23.20 9.56
C ALA A 197 3.86 -21.98 8.79
N PHE A 198 4.03 -20.77 9.33
CA PHE A 198 3.69 -19.53 8.65
C PHE A 198 4.53 -19.34 7.37
N ASP A 199 5.85 -19.57 7.43
CA ASP A 199 6.71 -19.47 6.26
C ASP A 199 6.24 -20.41 5.14
N GLU A 200 5.84 -21.65 5.47
CA GLU A 200 5.34 -22.62 4.50
C GLU A 200 3.97 -22.22 3.89
N ILE A 201 3.05 -21.72 4.71
CA ILE A 201 1.77 -21.20 4.21
C ILE A 201 2.01 -20.04 3.23
N SER A 202 2.90 -19.14 3.57
CA SER A 202 3.26 -18.00 2.72
C SER A 202 3.74 -18.46 1.34
N LYS A 203 4.63 -19.47 1.29
CA LYS A 203 5.09 -20.06 0.02
C LYS A 203 3.91 -20.59 -0.81
N ILE A 204 2.98 -21.31 -0.18
CA ILE A 204 1.81 -21.88 -0.87
C ILE A 204 0.89 -20.78 -1.40
N LEU A 205 0.65 -19.73 -0.62
CA LEU A 205 -0.16 -18.59 -1.06
C LEU A 205 0.45 -17.91 -2.29
N PHE A 206 1.77 -17.69 -2.31
CA PHE A 206 2.46 -17.11 -3.47
C PHE A 206 2.48 -18.05 -4.68
N MET A 207 2.62 -19.36 -4.48
CA MET A 207 2.47 -20.35 -5.56
C MET A 207 1.06 -20.29 -6.16
N LYS A 208 0.04 -20.21 -5.31
CA LYS A 208 -1.36 -20.11 -5.74
C LYS A 208 -1.64 -18.81 -6.50
N ILE A 209 -1.18 -17.66 -5.97
CA ILE A 209 -1.34 -16.35 -6.64
C ILE A 209 -0.68 -16.37 -8.02
N LYS A 210 0.57 -16.87 -8.12
CA LYS A 210 1.27 -17.00 -9.40
C LYS A 210 0.47 -17.84 -10.38
N TYR A 211 0.08 -19.05 -9.97
CA TYR A 211 -0.67 -19.97 -10.82
C TYR A 211 -1.96 -19.33 -11.36
N GLU A 212 -2.73 -18.69 -10.49
CA GLU A 212 -4.01 -18.07 -10.85
C GLU A 212 -3.83 -16.85 -11.75
N ARG A 213 -2.76 -16.06 -11.56
CA ARG A 213 -2.38 -14.96 -12.47
C ARG A 213 -2.04 -15.46 -13.86
N GLU A 214 -1.26 -16.53 -13.99
CA GLU A 214 -0.91 -17.15 -15.28
C GLU A 214 -2.16 -17.66 -16.02
N GLN A 215 -3.15 -18.13 -15.30
CA GLN A 215 -4.45 -18.53 -15.85
C GLN A 215 -5.42 -17.34 -16.04
N ARG A 216 -4.97 -16.11 -15.88
CA ARG A 216 -5.76 -14.87 -16.00
C ARG A 216 -7.04 -14.88 -15.14
N GLY A 217 -6.97 -15.48 -13.97
CA GLY A 217 -8.10 -15.60 -13.04
C GLY A 217 -9.21 -16.56 -13.48
N THR A 218 -9.06 -17.23 -14.63
CA THR A 218 -10.10 -18.15 -15.16
C THR A 218 -10.11 -19.51 -14.47
N LYS A 219 -9.00 -19.90 -13.85
CA LYS A 219 -8.88 -21.17 -13.12
C LYS A 219 -8.30 -20.94 -11.72
N VAL A 220 -8.88 -21.60 -10.75
CA VAL A 220 -8.37 -21.66 -9.38
C VAL A 220 -7.38 -22.81 -9.25
N PHE A 221 -6.29 -22.61 -8.49
CA PHE A 221 -5.35 -23.67 -8.20
C PHE A 221 -5.96 -24.66 -7.19
N THR A 222 -6.47 -25.79 -7.70
CA THR A 222 -7.13 -26.82 -6.91
C THR A 222 -6.21 -28.01 -6.65
N LYS A 223 -6.60 -28.85 -5.69
CA LYS A 223 -5.92 -30.12 -5.40
C LYS A 223 -5.98 -31.08 -6.60
N GLU A 224 -7.12 -31.15 -7.26
CA GLU A 224 -7.34 -31.99 -8.43
C GLU A 224 -6.43 -31.57 -9.58
N GLU A 225 -6.36 -30.28 -9.87
CA GLU A 225 -5.49 -29.71 -10.88
C GLU A 225 -3.99 -29.97 -10.57
N PHE A 226 -3.60 -29.86 -9.29
CA PHE A 226 -2.24 -30.20 -8.87
C PHE A 226 -1.90 -31.66 -9.15
N ILE A 227 -2.76 -32.60 -8.75
CA ILE A 227 -2.55 -34.05 -8.92
C ILE A 227 -2.51 -34.43 -10.42
N GLU A 228 -3.37 -33.83 -11.25
CA GLU A 228 -3.41 -34.08 -12.69
C GLU A 228 -2.11 -33.59 -13.35
N LYS A 229 -1.70 -32.37 -13.06
CA LYS A 229 -0.46 -31.78 -13.61
C LYS A 229 0.80 -32.45 -13.08
N GLU A 230 0.80 -32.93 -11.83
CA GLU A 230 1.90 -33.70 -11.29
C GLU A 230 2.10 -35.01 -12.09
N LYS A 231 1.05 -35.76 -12.36
CA LYS A 231 1.13 -37.01 -13.15
C LYS A 231 1.70 -36.75 -14.54
N TRP A 232 1.23 -35.69 -15.18
CA TRP A 232 1.75 -35.29 -16.50
C TRP A 232 3.21 -34.86 -16.43
N PHE A 233 3.57 -34.00 -15.44
CA PHE A 233 4.92 -33.49 -15.25
C PHE A 233 5.92 -34.61 -14.98
N GLU A 234 5.63 -35.51 -14.05
CA GLU A 234 6.52 -36.61 -13.66
C GLU A 234 6.74 -37.60 -14.83
N LYS A 235 5.73 -37.80 -15.68
CA LYS A 235 5.81 -38.69 -16.82
C LYS A 235 6.47 -38.05 -18.04
N ASP A 236 6.07 -36.84 -18.41
CA ASP A 236 6.35 -36.27 -19.73
C ASP A 236 7.43 -35.16 -19.68
N ILE A 237 7.57 -34.42 -18.56
CA ILE A 237 8.47 -33.28 -18.46
C ILE A 237 9.73 -33.59 -17.65
N ARG A 238 9.59 -34.14 -16.45
CA ARG A 238 10.73 -34.37 -15.55
C ARG A 238 11.83 -35.25 -16.16
N PRO A 239 11.54 -36.28 -16.96
CA PRO A 239 12.58 -37.08 -17.62
C PRO A 239 13.51 -36.26 -18.49
N SER A 240 13.02 -35.18 -19.12
CA SER A 240 13.83 -34.28 -19.97
C SER A 240 14.69 -33.32 -19.12
N LEU A 241 14.38 -33.14 -17.84
CA LEU A 241 15.11 -32.27 -16.90
C LEU A 241 16.22 -33.01 -16.13
N LYS A 242 16.36 -34.34 -16.33
CA LYS A 242 17.31 -35.15 -15.59
C LYS A 242 18.73 -34.59 -15.67
N GLY A 243 19.39 -34.47 -14.50
CA GLY A 243 20.74 -33.92 -14.40
C GLY A 243 20.84 -32.39 -14.45
N THR A 244 19.72 -31.69 -14.49
CA THR A 244 19.67 -30.23 -14.39
C THR A 244 19.24 -29.80 -12.99
N PRO A 245 19.48 -28.55 -12.55
CA PRO A 245 18.96 -28.02 -11.29
C PRO A 245 17.43 -28.02 -11.19
N LYS A 246 16.73 -28.22 -12.31
CA LYS A 246 15.26 -28.28 -12.39
C LYS A 246 14.69 -29.71 -12.28
N ASP A 247 15.55 -30.73 -12.11
CA ASP A 247 15.10 -32.11 -11.82
C ASP A 247 14.61 -32.22 -10.37
N LEU A 248 13.44 -31.68 -10.13
CA LEU A 248 12.79 -31.59 -8.82
C LEU A 248 11.42 -32.28 -8.88
N PRO A 249 10.92 -32.82 -7.75
CA PRO A 249 9.50 -33.21 -7.64
C PRO A 249 8.58 -32.05 -7.97
N TYR A 250 7.40 -32.32 -8.54
CA TYR A 250 6.51 -31.29 -9.07
C TYR A 250 6.20 -30.14 -8.10
N MET A 251 5.94 -30.43 -6.84
CA MET A 251 5.73 -29.41 -5.81
C MET A 251 6.93 -28.45 -5.67
N GLN A 252 8.14 -29.00 -5.64
CA GLN A 252 9.37 -28.19 -5.55
C GLN A 252 9.65 -27.42 -6.86
N PHE A 253 9.33 -28.01 -8.01
CA PHE A 253 9.43 -27.35 -9.31
C PHE A 253 8.50 -26.13 -9.41
N LEU A 254 7.25 -26.26 -8.95
CA LEU A 254 6.32 -25.13 -8.89
C LEU A 254 6.85 -24.01 -7.99
N PHE A 255 7.41 -24.37 -6.84
CA PHE A 255 8.01 -23.37 -5.95
C PHE A 255 9.25 -22.72 -6.57
N ALA A 256 10.11 -23.49 -7.26
CA ALA A 256 11.26 -22.93 -7.97
C ALA A 256 10.83 -21.91 -9.03
N ASN A 257 9.76 -22.19 -9.78
CA ASN A 257 9.19 -21.24 -10.74
C ASN A 257 8.57 -20.00 -10.03
N THR A 258 8.02 -20.19 -8.85
CA THR A 258 7.50 -19.07 -8.02
C THR A 258 8.62 -18.17 -7.54
N LYS A 259 9.75 -18.75 -7.11
CA LYS A 259 10.95 -17.98 -6.74
C LYS A 259 11.46 -17.12 -7.89
N GLU A 260 11.48 -17.64 -9.11
CA GLU A 260 11.92 -16.90 -10.30
C GLU A 260 11.01 -15.71 -10.61
N GLU A 261 9.68 -15.88 -10.46
CA GLU A 261 8.71 -14.79 -10.63
C GLU A 261 8.97 -13.63 -9.67
N PHE A 262 9.25 -13.94 -8.38
CA PHE A 262 9.45 -12.95 -7.33
C PHE A 262 10.92 -12.66 -7.03
N LYS A 263 11.84 -13.00 -7.95
CA LYS A 263 13.29 -12.82 -7.78
C LYS A 263 13.68 -11.35 -7.66
N ASN A 264 13.07 -10.49 -8.46
CA ASN A 264 13.32 -9.05 -8.40
C ASN A 264 12.92 -8.42 -7.08
N ASP A 265 11.98 -9.03 -6.36
CA ASP A 265 11.49 -8.59 -5.06
C ASP A 265 12.31 -9.18 -3.91
N GLN A 266 13.25 -10.10 -4.22
CA GLN A 266 14.05 -10.83 -3.22
C GLN A 266 13.17 -11.44 -2.10
N LEU A 267 12.03 -12.03 -2.51
CA LEU A 267 11.05 -12.56 -1.57
C LEU A 267 11.49 -13.88 -0.95
N PHE A 268 12.19 -14.71 -1.72
CA PHE A 268 12.67 -16.03 -1.31
C PHE A 268 14.17 -16.15 -1.59
N GLU A 269 14.87 -16.90 -0.75
CA GLU A 269 16.28 -17.23 -0.98
C GLU A 269 16.42 -18.32 -2.05
N ASP A 270 17.54 -18.32 -2.80
CA ASP A 270 17.78 -19.27 -3.88
C ASP A 270 17.77 -20.73 -3.41
N ASN A 271 18.30 -21.00 -2.22
CA ASN A 271 18.37 -22.32 -1.61
C ASN A 271 17.07 -22.75 -0.89
N GLU A 272 16.05 -21.89 -0.86
CA GLU A 272 14.82 -22.16 -0.12
C GLU A 272 13.95 -23.21 -0.84
N VAL A 273 13.40 -24.14 -0.06
CA VAL A 273 12.53 -25.25 -0.52
C VAL A 273 11.26 -25.33 0.31
N ILE A 274 10.26 -26.04 -0.21
CA ILE A 274 9.07 -26.42 0.56
C ILE A 274 9.48 -27.53 1.56
N LYS A 275 9.23 -27.31 2.84
CA LYS A 275 9.63 -28.23 3.93
C LYS A 275 8.54 -29.18 4.39
N ILE A 276 7.28 -28.91 4.02
CA ILE A 276 6.16 -29.77 4.36
C ILE A 276 6.03 -30.96 3.41
N ARG A 277 5.38 -32.02 3.88
CA ARG A 277 5.08 -33.19 3.08
C ARG A 277 4.00 -32.89 2.04
N GLN A 278 4.01 -33.58 0.91
CA GLN A 278 3.03 -33.41 -0.17
C GLN A 278 1.59 -33.58 0.32
N ASN A 279 1.31 -34.56 1.20
CA ASN A 279 -0.03 -34.75 1.76
C ASN A 279 -0.53 -33.50 2.52
N SER A 280 0.36 -32.79 3.26
CA SER A 280 0.00 -31.55 3.94
C SER A 280 -0.25 -30.44 2.93
N PHE A 281 0.55 -30.35 1.86
CA PHE A 281 0.37 -29.41 0.78
C PHE A 281 -0.98 -29.61 0.08
N GLU A 282 -1.35 -30.86 -0.26
CA GLU A 282 -2.63 -31.17 -0.87
C GLU A 282 -3.82 -30.84 0.02
N GLN A 283 -3.73 -31.13 1.33
CA GLN A 283 -4.77 -30.74 2.29
C GLN A 283 -4.95 -29.23 2.38
N ILE A 284 -3.86 -28.45 2.30
CA ILE A 284 -3.91 -27.00 2.30
C ILE A 284 -4.54 -26.48 1.01
N LEU A 285 -4.15 -27.03 -0.14
CA LEU A 285 -4.81 -26.68 -1.41
C LEU A 285 -6.31 -26.96 -1.37
N GLU A 286 -6.74 -28.07 -0.79
CA GLU A 286 -8.17 -28.40 -0.62
C GLU A 286 -8.93 -27.37 0.22
N LYS A 287 -8.28 -26.73 1.20
CA LYS A 287 -8.89 -25.63 1.97
C LYS A 287 -8.91 -24.31 1.21
N LEU A 288 -7.87 -24.05 0.42
CA LEU A 288 -7.72 -22.79 -0.34
C LEU A 288 -8.43 -22.82 -1.71
N GLN A 289 -8.81 -24.02 -2.24
CA GLN A 289 -9.33 -24.17 -3.60
C GLN A 289 -10.69 -23.52 -3.84
N THR A 290 -11.46 -23.24 -2.78
CA THR A 290 -12.76 -22.58 -2.90
C THR A 290 -12.64 -21.15 -3.41
N TYR A 291 -11.44 -20.58 -3.37
CA TYR A 291 -11.22 -19.15 -3.57
C TYR A 291 -10.14 -18.88 -4.61
N ASN A 292 -10.37 -17.85 -5.42
CA ASN A 292 -9.38 -17.29 -6.33
C ASN A 292 -8.66 -16.12 -5.64
N LEU A 293 -7.39 -16.32 -5.30
CA LEU A 293 -6.59 -15.28 -4.62
C LEU A 293 -6.17 -14.15 -5.57
N SER A 294 -6.05 -14.44 -6.87
CA SER A 294 -5.69 -13.40 -7.85
C SER A 294 -6.81 -12.40 -8.10
N ASP A 295 -8.08 -12.84 -7.97
CA ASP A 295 -9.28 -12.03 -8.18
C ASP A 295 -9.84 -11.42 -6.87
N THR A 296 -9.37 -11.90 -5.71
CA THR A 296 -9.78 -11.36 -4.42
C THR A 296 -9.21 -9.95 -4.28
N GLN A 297 -10.02 -9.00 -3.81
CA GLN A 297 -9.58 -7.63 -3.55
C GLN A 297 -8.35 -7.62 -2.63
N ASP A 298 -7.38 -6.78 -2.96
CA ASP A 298 -6.11 -6.71 -2.24
C ASP A 298 -6.30 -6.39 -0.75
N ASP A 299 -7.27 -5.54 -0.42
CA ASP A 299 -7.61 -5.19 0.97
C ASP A 299 -8.07 -6.39 1.78
N VAL A 300 -8.90 -7.27 1.19
CA VAL A 300 -9.38 -8.49 1.88
C VAL A 300 -8.24 -9.47 2.14
N LYS A 301 -7.36 -9.67 1.13
CA LYS A 301 -6.16 -10.53 1.26
C LYS A 301 -5.21 -9.99 2.30
N GLY A 302 -4.88 -8.72 2.19
CA GLY A 302 -3.91 -8.04 3.04
C GLY A 302 -4.35 -8.03 4.49
N ILE A 303 -5.57 -7.57 4.77
CA ILE A 303 -6.10 -7.51 6.14
C ILE A 303 -6.18 -8.90 6.78
N ALA A 304 -6.61 -9.92 6.02
CA ALA A 304 -6.66 -11.29 6.55
C ALA A 304 -5.26 -11.85 6.83
N PHE A 305 -4.29 -11.53 5.98
CA PHE A 305 -2.90 -11.89 6.19
C PHE A 305 -2.31 -11.20 7.42
N GLU A 306 -2.58 -9.90 7.62
CA GLU A 306 -2.20 -9.17 8.83
C GLU A 306 -2.81 -9.77 10.11
N GLN A 307 -4.10 -10.13 10.08
CA GLN A 307 -4.74 -10.77 11.23
C GLN A 307 -4.12 -12.13 11.55
N PHE A 308 -3.78 -12.89 10.52
CA PHE A 308 -3.10 -14.16 10.68
C PHE A 308 -1.70 -13.96 11.28
N LEU A 309 -0.93 -12.98 10.79
CA LEU A 309 0.33 -12.55 11.37
C LEU A 309 0.20 -12.21 12.85
N GLY A 310 -0.70 -11.29 13.17
CA GLY A 310 -0.91 -10.82 14.54
C GLY A 310 -1.30 -11.93 15.52
N THR A 311 -1.98 -12.98 15.05
CA THR A 311 -2.34 -14.13 15.90
C THR A 311 -1.23 -15.17 16.02
N THR A 312 -0.36 -15.27 15.01
CA THR A 312 0.73 -16.26 14.99
C THR A 312 1.94 -15.78 15.78
N PHE A 313 2.25 -14.48 15.72
CA PHE A 313 3.47 -13.92 16.30
C PHE A 313 3.27 -13.16 17.61
N ARG A 314 2.05 -13.08 18.15
CA ARG A 314 1.81 -12.44 19.45
C ARG A 314 2.61 -13.15 20.56
N GLY A 315 3.60 -12.46 21.10
CA GLY A 315 4.34 -12.86 22.30
C GLY A 315 5.58 -13.73 22.10
N GLU A 316 5.83 -14.31 20.91
CA GLU A 316 6.97 -15.23 20.73
C GLU A 316 8.26 -14.55 20.24
N LEU A 317 8.17 -13.42 19.52
CA LEU A 317 9.33 -12.74 18.94
C LEU A 317 9.78 -11.47 19.67
N GLY A 318 9.10 -11.08 20.76
CA GLY A 318 9.42 -9.83 21.49
C GLY A 318 9.27 -8.58 20.62
N GLN A 319 8.57 -8.68 19.49
CA GLN A 319 8.32 -7.56 18.58
C GLN A 319 6.90 -7.03 18.76
N TYR A 320 6.79 -5.71 18.81
CA TYR A 320 5.56 -5.01 19.09
C TYR A 320 4.92 -4.56 17.78
N PHE A 321 3.76 -5.14 17.44
CA PHE A 321 2.95 -4.63 16.33
C PHE A 321 2.27 -3.34 16.75
N THR A 322 2.46 -2.30 15.97
CA THR A 322 1.75 -1.03 16.20
C THR A 322 0.25 -1.23 15.89
N PRO A 323 -0.65 -0.93 16.85
CA PRO A 323 -2.09 -1.07 16.61
C PRO A 323 -2.56 -0.27 15.39
N ARG A 324 -3.48 -0.84 14.62
CA ARG A 324 -3.95 -0.22 13.37
C ARG A 324 -4.54 1.18 13.57
N THR A 325 -5.28 1.41 14.66
CA THR A 325 -5.81 2.74 14.99
C THR A 325 -4.72 3.81 15.14
N ILE A 326 -3.55 3.43 15.67
CA ILE A 326 -2.39 4.31 15.79
C ILE A 326 -1.75 4.55 14.42
N VAL A 327 -1.59 3.48 13.63
CA VAL A 327 -1.03 3.56 12.26
C VAL A 327 -1.89 4.47 11.39
N ASP A 328 -3.21 4.30 11.43
CA ASP A 328 -4.19 5.10 10.68
C ASP A 328 -4.11 6.58 11.07
N PHE A 329 -4.10 6.86 12.37
CA PHE A 329 -3.99 8.21 12.90
C PHE A 329 -2.69 8.89 12.49
N MET A 330 -1.54 8.23 12.71
CA MET A 330 -0.23 8.81 12.39
C MET A 330 -0.06 9.08 10.90
N THR A 331 -0.54 8.18 10.05
CA THR A 331 -0.51 8.36 8.59
C THR A 331 -1.37 9.55 8.17
N SER A 332 -2.57 9.66 8.73
CA SER A 332 -3.48 10.77 8.44
C SER A 332 -2.94 12.13 8.92
N VAL A 333 -2.29 12.18 10.09
CA VAL A 333 -1.65 13.40 10.62
C VAL A 333 -0.57 13.89 9.66
N LEU A 334 0.28 13.00 9.15
CA LEU A 334 1.35 13.36 8.21
C LEU A 334 0.87 13.54 6.77
N ASP A 335 -0.28 12.96 6.42
CA ASP A 335 -0.95 13.15 5.14
C ASP A 335 -0.01 13.00 3.92
N PRO A 336 0.57 11.81 3.71
CA PRO A 336 1.47 11.58 2.58
C PRO A 336 0.75 11.80 1.26
N LYS A 337 1.44 12.48 0.32
CA LYS A 337 0.91 12.84 -1.00
C LYS A 337 1.49 11.94 -2.09
N GLU A 338 0.76 11.86 -3.20
CA GLU A 338 1.27 11.16 -4.38
C GLU A 338 2.57 11.77 -4.90
N GLY A 339 3.56 10.91 -5.09
CA GLY A 339 4.91 11.29 -5.52
C GLY A 339 5.87 11.61 -4.38
N GLU A 340 5.38 11.75 -3.13
CA GLU A 340 6.26 11.80 -1.96
C GLU A 340 6.85 10.43 -1.65
N THR A 341 8.05 10.42 -1.13
CA THR A 341 8.74 9.21 -0.67
C THR A 341 8.52 9.00 0.81
N VAL A 342 8.03 7.81 1.17
CA VAL A 342 7.74 7.40 2.55
C VAL A 342 8.73 6.33 2.99
N CYS A 343 9.22 6.41 4.24
CA CYS A 343 10.13 5.41 4.80
C CYS A 343 9.76 5.02 6.23
N ASP A 344 9.92 3.73 6.53
CA ASP A 344 9.97 3.20 7.89
C ASP A 344 11.28 2.42 8.10
N PRO A 345 12.28 2.97 8.81
CA PRO A 345 13.56 2.31 9.01
C PRO A 345 13.50 1.16 10.04
N THR A 346 12.33 0.88 10.64
CA THR A 346 12.10 -0.23 11.59
C THR A 346 10.75 -0.88 11.30
N CYS A 347 10.53 -1.26 10.03
CA CYS A 347 9.20 -1.50 9.50
C CYS A 347 8.43 -2.70 10.08
N GLY A 348 9.10 -3.62 10.79
CA GLY A 348 8.44 -4.80 11.34
C GLY A 348 7.69 -5.59 10.26
N SER A 349 6.38 -5.78 10.46
CA SER A 349 5.50 -6.42 9.47
C SER A 349 5.02 -5.49 8.35
N GLY A 350 5.43 -4.23 8.33
CA GLY A 350 5.09 -3.25 7.29
C GLY A 350 3.83 -2.43 7.55
N GLY A 351 3.30 -2.39 8.77
CA GLY A 351 2.02 -1.74 9.05
C GLY A 351 1.95 -0.28 8.60
N PHE A 352 2.95 0.55 8.89
CA PHE A 352 3.01 1.94 8.41
C PHE A 352 3.18 2.04 6.89
N LEU A 353 3.97 1.16 6.29
CA LEU A 353 4.21 1.15 4.85
C LEU A 353 2.94 0.83 4.07
N ILE A 354 2.20 -0.20 4.54
CA ILE A 354 0.91 -0.59 3.97
C ILE A 354 -0.08 0.55 4.05
N LYS A 355 -0.21 1.15 5.24
CA LYS A 355 -1.18 2.24 5.41
C LYS A 355 -0.84 3.47 4.59
N ALA A 356 0.43 3.83 4.46
CA ALA A 356 0.86 4.92 3.59
C ALA A 356 0.55 4.62 2.12
N PHE A 357 0.79 3.38 1.68
CA PHE A 357 0.44 2.92 0.33
C PHE A 357 -1.06 2.98 0.08
N GLU A 358 -1.89 2.38 0.97
CA GLU A 358 -3.36 2.41 0.88
C GLU A 358 -3.90 3.84 0.85
N TYR A 359 -3.39 4.70 1.73
CA TYR A 359 -3.83 6.09 1.87
C TYR A 359 -3.62 6.91 0.59
N ILE A 360 -2.47 6.71 -0.09
CA ILE A 360 -2.19 7.39 -1.36
C ILE A 360 -2.96 6.72 -2.50
N ARG A 361 -3.07 5.38 -2.50
CA ARG A 361 -3.81 4.61 -3.49
C ARG A 361 -5.27 5.01 -3.56
N GLU A 362 -5.95 5.09 -2.42
CA GLU A 362 -7.36 5.50 -2.33
C GLU A 362 -7.60 6.86 -3.01
N LYS A 363 -6.68 7.82 -2.82
CA LYS A 363 -6.77 9.14 -3.47
C LYS A 363 -6.57 9.04 -4.99
N ILE A 364 -5.61 8.22 -5.45
CA ILE A 364 -5.38 7.99 -6.89
C ILE A 364 -6.62 7.35 -7.53
N GLU A 365 -7.21 6.36 -6.88
CA GLU A 365 -8.41 5.68 -7.36
C GLU A 365 -9.61 6.63 -7.43
N GLU A 366 -9.80 7.48 -6.42
CA GLU A 366 -10.84 8.49 -6.41
C GLU A 366 -10.65 9.52 -7.52
N ASP A 367 -9.43 10.03 -7.73
CA ASP A 367 -9.11 10.97 -8.80
C ASP A 367 -9.41 10.37 -10.19
N VAL A 368 -8.98 9.13 -10.43
CA VAL A 368 -9.23 8.45 -11.70
C VAL A 368 -10.72 8.20 -11.91
N LYS A 369 -11.46 7.84 -10.85
CA LYS A 369 -12.92 7.68 -10.90
C LYS A 369 -13.61 8.98 -11.27
N ASN A 370 -13.24 10.09 -10.65
CA ASN A 370 -13.78 11.41 -10.93
C ASN A 370 -13.46 11.85 -12.37
N ALA A 371 -12.21 11.65 -12.82
CA ALA A 371 -11.77 11.92 -14.17
C ALA A 371 -12.58 11.14 -15.22
N LYS A 372 -12.88 9.86 -14.98
CA LYS A 372 -13.73 9.05 -15.86
C LYS A 372 -15.13 9.64 -15.99
N ALA A 373 -15.72 10.08 -14.88
CA ALA A 373 -17.05 10.69 -14.89
C ALA A 373 -17.07 12.03 -15.66
N GLU A 374 -16.09 12.90 -15.41
CA GLU A 374 -15.96 14.19 -16.08
C GLU A 374 -15.72 14.04 -17.59
N LEU A 375 -14.74 13.21 -17.97
CA LEU A 375 -14.41 13.00 -19.39
C LEU A 375 -15.51 12.27 -20.14
N ARG A 376 -16.25 11.39 -19.50
CA ARG A 376 -17.44 10.78 -20.07
C ARG A 376 -18.46 11.83 -20.43
N TYR A 377 -18.75 12.76 -19.52
CA TYR A 377 -19.68 13.86 -19.79
C TYR A 377 -19.22 14.73 -20.98
N VAL A 378 -17.90 15.01 -21.05
CA VAL A 378 -17.30 15.77 -22.17
C VAL A 378 -17.44 15.01 -23.50
N ILE A 379 -17.25 13.68 -23.51
CA ILE A 379 -17.33 12.87 -24.75
C ILE A 379 -18.78 12.68 -25.20
N GLU A 380 -19.70 12.44 -24.29
CA GLU A 380 -21.13 12.25 -24.59
C GLU A 380 -21.79 13.57 -25.03
N GLY A 381 -21.45 14.72 -24.41
CA GLY A 381 -22.04 16.01 -24.65
C GLY A 381 -23.55 16.10 -24.31
N ASP A 382 -24.14 17.29 -24.42
CA ASP A 382 -25.53 17.53 -23.99
C ASP A 382 -26.59 16.91 -24.91
N ASN A 383 -26.20 16.48 -26.11
CA ASN A 383 -27.11 15.95 -27.10
C ASN A 383 -27.01 14.45 -27.36
N TYR A 384 -26.32 13.71 -26.51
CA TYR A 384 -26.09 12.27 -26.67
C TYR A 384 -27.39 11.49 -26.94
N ASP A 385 -28.45 11.76 -26.18
CA ASP A 385 -29.76 11.10 -26.34
C ASP A 385 -30.48 11.39 -27.66
N LYS A 386 -30.03 12.41 -28.41
CA LYS A 386 -30.61 12.81 -29.71
C LYS A 386 -29.81 12.27 -30.89
N LEU A 387 -28.64 11.66 -30.62
CA LEU A 387 -27.81 11.09 -31.68
C LEU A 387 -28.47 9.82 -32.25
N SER A 388 -28.18 9.56 -33.53
CA SER A 388 -28.53 8.27 -34.15
C SER A 388 -27.78 7.09 -33.44
N ASP A 389 -28.33 5.88 -33.56
CA ASP A 389 -27.73 4.67 -33.00
C ASP A 389 -26.26 4.51 -33.41
N GLN A 390 -25.89 4.88 -34.63
CA GLN A 390 -24.53 4.77 -35.15
C GLN A 390 -23.59 5.82 -34.53
N GLU A 391 -24.08 7.03 -34.30
CA GLU A 391 -23.34 8.10 -33.63
C GLU A 391 -23.17 7.79 -32.15
N GLN A 392 -24.22 7.29 -31.48
CA GLN A 392 -24.11 6.82 -30.06
C GLN A 392 -23.08 5.70 -29.93
N LEU A 393 -23.03 4.77 -30.90
CA LEU A 393 -22.03 3.70 -30.91
C LEU A 393 -20.60 4.27 -30.93
N SER A 394 -20.35 5.24 -31.86
CA SER A 394 -19.04 5.89 -31.97
C SER A 394 -18.65 6.66 -30.69
N VAL A 395 -19.63 7.32 -30.05
CA VAL A 395 -19.41 8.01 -28.77
C VAL A 395 -19.06 6.99 -27.66
N ASN A 396 -19.79 5.87 -27.60
CA ASN A 396 -19.53 4.81 -26.61
C ASN A 396 -18.14 4.18 -26.79
N GLU A 397 -17.71 3.91 -28.04
CA GLU A 397 -16.34 3.43 -28.32
C GLU A 397 -15.28 4.41 -27.79
N ARG A 398 -15.51 5.71 -27.93
CA ARG A 398 -14.59 6.73 -27.38
C ARG A 398 -14.58 6.73 -25.85
N VAL A 399 -15.73 6.56 -25.20
CA VAL A 399 -15.84 6.45 -23.75
C VAL A 399 -15.10 5.21 -23.26
N GLU A 400 -15.27 4.06 -23.92
CA GLU A 400 -14.57 2.82 -23.57
C GLU A 400 -13.05 2.93 -23.73
N ASN A 401 -12.60 3.55 -24.82
CA ASN A 401 -11.18 3.79 -25.03
C ASN A 401 -10.59 4.69 -23.92
N MET A 402 -11.28 5.76 -23.58
CA MET A 402 -10.91 6.64 -22.46
C MET A 402 -10.84 5.86 -21.15
N GLN A 403 -11.85 5.05 -20.81
CA GLN A 403 -11.86 4.24 -19.60
C GLN A 403 -10.71 3.24 -19.57
N THR A 404 -10.43 2.61 -20.73
CA THR A 404 -9.32 1.66 -20.87
C THR A 404 -7.97 2.31 -20.58
N ILE A 405 -7.75 3.53 -21.12
CA ILE A 405 -6.51 4.29 -20.89
C ILE A 405 -6.40 4.69 -19.42
N LEU A 406 -7.46 5.22 -18.81
CA LEU A 406 -7.46 5.62 -17.41
C LEU A 406 -7.30 4.42 -16.45
N ASN A 407 -7.83 3.24 -16.80
CA ASN A 407 -7.59 2.01 -16.02
C ASN A 407 -6.11 1.64 -15.92
N LYS A 408 -5.33 1.97 -16.94
CA LYS A 408 -3.88 1.70 -16.93
C LYS A 408 -3.13 2.59 -15.94
N GLU A 409 -3.66 3.75 -15.57
CA GLU A 409 -3.13 4.56 -14.47
C GLU A 409 -3.18 3.84 -13.10
N LEU A 410 -4.10 2.89 -12.96
CA LEU A 410 -4.29 2.08 -11.76
C LEU A 410 -3.55 0.72 -11.82
N ASP A 411 -2.75 0.49 -12.85
CA ASP A 411 -2.03 -0.77 -13.03
C ASP A 411 -0.58 -0.65 -12.54
N THR A 412 -0.20 -1.47 -11.56
CA THR A 412 1.16 -1.51 -10.98
C THR A 412 2.22 -2.08 -11.93
N GLN A 413 1.83 -2.66 -13.07
CA GLN A 413 2.75 -3.22 -14.05
C GLN A 413 3.02 -2.27 -15.24
N VAL A 414 2.19 -1.25 -15.41
CA VAL A 414 2.33 -0.28 -16.52
C VAL A 414 3.33 0.79 -16.13
N GLU A 415 4.51 0.76 -16.71
CA GLU A 415 5.56 1.74 -16.44
C GLU A 415 5.09 3.17 -16.74
N GLY A 416 5.29 4.06 -15.77
CA GLY A 416 4.86 5.46 -15.87
C GLY A 416 3.42 5.73 -15.42
N SER A 417 2.62 4.69 -15.11
CA SER A 417 1.32 4.87 -14.46
C SER A 417 1.46 5.44 -13.06
N ARG A 418 0.39 6.04 -12.54
CA ARG A 418 0.37 6.57 -11.17
C ARG A 418 0.60 5.47 -10.13
N MET A 419 -0.08 4.33 -10.31
CA MET A 419 0.03 3.20 -9.39
C MET A 419 1.40 2.52 -9.47
N TYR A 420 2.01 2.41 -10.66
CA TYR A 420 3.38 1.94 -10.82
C TYR A 420 4.38 2.82 -10.05
N ASN A 421 4.24 4.15 -10.16
CA ASN A 421 5.12 5.08 -9.46
C ASN A 421 4.95 4.98 -7.94
N LEU A 422 3.72 4.87 -7.44
CA LEU A 422 3.45 4.67 -6.02
C LEU A 422 4.14 3.40 -5.52
N SER A 423 3.91 2.27 -6.17
CA SER A 423 4.39 0.96 -5.72
C SER A 423 5.91 0.80 -5.82
N ARG A 424 6.56 1.40 -6.83
CA ARG A 424 7.99 1.17 -7.08
C ARG A 424 8.91 2.28 -6.63
N ASN A 425 8.40 3.49 -6.42
CA ASN A 425 9.23 4.66 -6.23
C ASN A 425 8.94 5.43 -4.93
N CYS A 426 7.86 5.11 -4.22
CA CYS A 426 7.40 5.92 -3.10
C CYS A 426 7.57 5.25 -1.73
N ILE A 427 7.46 3.93 -1.61
CA ILE A 427 7.38 3.24 -0.31
C ILE A 427 8.65 2.44 -0.02
N TYR A 428 9.28 2.71 1.12
CA TYR A 428 10.56 2.11 1.52
C TYR A 428 10.59 1.73 2.99
N GLY A 429 11.30 0.66 3.32
CA GLY A 429 11.49 0.24 4.71
C GLY A 429 12.67 -0.68 4.92
N THR A 430 13.12 -0.78 6.17
CA THR A 430 14.12 -1.77 6.59
C THR A 430 13.68 -2.47 7.86
N ASP A 431 14.12 -3.70 8.03
CA ASP A 431 14.11 -4.38 9.32
C ASP A 431 15.38 -5.24 9.45
N ALA A 432 15.98 -5.21 10.63
CA ALA A 432 17.19 -5.98 10.93
C ALA A 432 16.90 -7.48 11.10
N ASN A 433 15.64 -7.85 11.33
CA ASN A 433 15.21 -9.23 11.37
C ASN A 433 14.82 -9.71 9.97
N PRO A 434 15.53 -10.70 9.37
CA PRO A 434 15.28 -11.16 8.01
C PRO A 434 13.85 -11.68 7.81
N ARG A 435 13.27 -12.31 8.85
CA ARG A 435 11.89 -12.78 8.81
C ARG A 435 10.90 -11.61 8.75
N MET A 436 11.12 -10.56 9.56
CA MET A 436 10.25 -9.39 9.54
C MET A 436 10.34 -8.63 8.22
N ALA A 437 11.52 -8.41 7.69
CA ALA A 437 11.70 -7.80 6.38
C ALA A 437 10.96 -8.59 5.29
N ARG A 438 11.07 -9.93 5.28
CA ARG A 438 10.32 -10.81 4.38
C ARG A 438 8.82 -10.71 4.61
N THR A 439 8.38 -10.76 5.85
CA THR A 439 6.96 -10.64 6.22
C THR A 439 6.38 -9.32 5.74
N SER A 440 7.12 -8.22 5.92
CA SER A 440 6.72 -6.90 5.42
C SER A 440 6.57 -6.90 3.89
N LYS A 441 7.54 -7.46 3.15
CA LYS A 441 7.44 -7.61 1.69
C LYS A 441 6.20 -8.40 1.27
N MET A 442 5.98 -9.56 1.90
CA MET A 442 4.81 -10.40 1.62
C MET A 442 3.51 -9.66 1.87
N ASN A 443 3.45 -8.94 3.00
CA ASN A 443 2.30 -8.18 3.41
C ASN A 443 2.01 -7.02 2.42
N MET A 444 3.02 -6.27 2.00
CA MET A 444 2.91 -5.25 0.96
C MET A 444 2.36 -5.82 -0.36
N ILE A 445 2.88 -6.96 -0.82
CA ILE A 445 2.41 -7.63 -2.04
C ILE A 445 0.93 -8.07 -1.91
N MET A 446 0.53 -8.56 -0.73
CA MET A 446 -0.87 -8.94 -0.46
C MET A 446 -1.82 -7.73 -0.50
N HIS A 447 -1.35 -6.54 -0.15
CA HIS A 447 -2.10 -5.28 -0.24
C HIS A 447 -2.02 -4.61 -1.62
N GLY A 448 -1.46 -5.29 -2.62
CA GLY A 448 -1.41 -4.79 -4.00
C GLY A 448 -0.21 -3.92 -4.34
N ASP A 449 0.71 -3.71 -3.39
CA ASP A 449 2.03 -3.15 -3.69
C ASP A 449 2.89 -4.24 -4.33
N GLY A 450 3.09 -4.16 -5.62
CA GLY A 450 3.80 -5.20 -6.38
C GLY A 450 5.30 -5.30 -6.06
N HIS A 451 5.89 -4.36 -5.31
CA HIS A 451 7.33 -4.33 -5.07
C HIS A 451 7.66 -3.58 -3.79
N GLY A 452 8.02 -4.32 -2.79
CA GLY A 452 8.50 -3.69 -1.57
C GLY A 452 9.87 -3.06 -1.74
N GLY A 453 9.99 -1.74 -1.60
CA GLY A 453 11.25 -1.07 -1.29
C GLY A 453 11.75 -1.45 0.12
N VAL A 454 11.35 -2.63 0.60
CA VAL A 454 11.70 -3.15 1.92
C VAL A 454 12.98 -3.98 1.81
N HIS A 455 13.91 -3.75 2.71
CA HIS A 455 15.21 -4.42 2.73
C HIS A 455 15.50 -5.04 4.10
N HIS A 456 16.05 -6.25 4.10
CA HIS A 456 16.65 -6.83 5.30
C HIS A 456 17.99 -6.12 5.53
N HIS A 457 18.05 -5.22 6.48
CA HIS A 457 19.26 -4.48 6.83
C HIS A 457 19.10 -3.78 8.18
N ASP A 458 20.23 -3.41 8.82
CA ASP A 458 20.21 -2.53 9.99
C ASP A 458 19.66 -1.16 9.60
N GLY A 459 18.55 -0.75 10.19
CA GLY A 459 17.88 0.52 9.90
C GLY A 459 18.73 1.76 10.21
N LEU A 460 19.78 1.61 11.01
CA LEU A 460 20.74 2.68 11.31
C LEU A 460 21.80 2.87 10.21
N LEU A 461 21.89 2.01 9.21
CA LEU A 461 22.81 2.10 8.11
C LEU A 461 22.12 2.44 6.79
N ASN A 462 22.87 3.00 5.86
CA ASN A 462 22.38 3.24 4.51
C ASN A 462 22.29 1.91 3.73
N VAL A 463 21.25 1.78 2.92
CA VAL A 463 21.02 0.59 2.11
C VAL A 463 20.21 0.91 0.86
N ASN A 464 20.64 0.45 -0.31
CA ASN A 464 19.91 0.61 -1.55
C ASN A 464 19.31 2.02 -1.72
N GLY A 465 17.98 2.14 -1.84
CA GLY A 465 17.30 3.42 -1.92
C GLY A 465 17.03 4.10 -0.57
N ILE A 466 17.61 3.67 0.55
CA ILE A 466 17.39 4.25 1.88
C ILE A 466 18.69 4.89 2.37
N PHE A 467 18.77 6.21 2.24
CA PHE A 467 19.92 7.02 2.61
C PHE A 467 19.50 8.45 2.97
N GLU A 468 20.45 9.26 3.45
CA GLU A 468 20.19 10.58 3.99
C GLU A 468 19.58 11.55 2.97
N GLU A 469 18.76 12.49 3.44
CA GLU A 469 18.10 13.59 2.69
C GLU A 469 17.23 13.15 1.52
N ARG A 470 16.63 11.97 1.61
CA ARG A 470 15.86 11.42 0.51
C ARG A 470 14.35 11.40 0.72
N PHE A 471 13.86 11.32 1.95
CA PHE A 471 12.45 11.07 2.23
C PHE A 471 11.67 12.32 2.57
N ASP A 472 10.43 12.37 2.07
CA ASP A 472 9.48 13.44 2.37
C ASP A 472 8.74 13.15 3.68
N VAL A 473 8.44 11.86 3.93
CA VAL A 473 7.67 11.40 5.10
C VAL A 473 8.36 10.19 5.74
N ILE A 474 8.41 10.18 7.07
CA ILE A 474 8.82 9.01 7.86
C ILE A 474 7.76 8.69 8.88
N LEU A 475 7.39 7.42 8.96
CA LEU A 475 6.48 6.84 9.94
C LEU A 475 7.16 5.64 10.55
N THR A 476 7.33 5.61 11.88
CA THR A 476 8.07 4.51 12.49
C THR A 476 7.73 4.30 13.97
N ASN A 477 7.87 3.07 14.41
CA ASN A 477 7.82 2.65 15.81
C ASN A 477 9.13 1.92 16.13
N PRO A 478 10.19 2.62 16.52
CA PRO A 478 11.50 2.01 16.79
C PRO A 478 11.44 1.11 18.03
N PRO A 479 12.37 0.15 18.16
CA PRO A 479 12.45 -0.68 19.36
C PRO A 479 12.78 0.17 20.59
N PHE A 480 12.07 -0.07 21.72
CA PHE A 480 12.21 0.70 22.96
C PHE A 480 13.17 0.08 23.93
N GLY A 481 13.93 0.91 24.66
CA GLY A 481 14.72 0.52 25.81
C GLY A 481 15.96 -0.34 25.50
N ALA A 482 16.13 -0.80 24.29
CA ALA A 482 17.34 -1.48 23.87
C ALA A 482 18.51 -0.50 23.78
N ARG A 483 19.73 -1.01 23.93
CA ARG A 483 20.94 -0.19 23.82
C ARG A 483 21.89 -0.80 22.83
N ILE A 484 22.42 0.03 21.96
CA ILE A 484 23.55 -0.34 21.11
C ILE A 484 24.82 -0.33 21.98
N ASP A 485 25.57 -1.43 21.97
CA ASP A 485 26.85 -1.52 22.67
C ASP A 485 27.87 -0.56 22.03
N LYS A 486 28.65 0.11 22.86
CA LYS A 486 29.72 1.02 22.40
C LYS A 486 30.75 0.31 21.52
N ASN A 487 30.92 -0.98 21.71
CA ASN A 487 31.85 -1.83 20.94
C ASN A 487 31.20 -2.42 19.69
N GLN A 488 29.91 -2.25 19.46
CA GLN A 488 29.25 -2.70 18.23
C GLN A 488 29.82 -1.94 17.05
N LYS A 489 30.46 -2.68 16.16
CA LYS A 489 31.14 -2.13 14.99
C LYS A 489 30.35 -2.40 13.73
N ILE A 490 30.48 -1.51 12.77
CA ILE A 490 30.10 -1.74 11.38
C ILE A 490 31.05 -2.80 10.84
N THR A 491 30.53 -3.85 10.23
CA THR A 491 31.29 -5.05 9.82
C THR A 491 31.38 -5.17 8.29
N GLU A 492 32.23 -6.05 7.82
CA GLU A 492 32.29 -6.37 6.36
C GLU A 492 30.97 -6.96 5.84
N ALA A 493 30.14 -7.55 6.71
CA ALA A 493 28.82 -8.05 6.32
C ALA A 493 27.82 -6.92 6.02
N ASP A 494 28.08 -5.70 6.51
CA ASP A 494 27.26 -4.53 6.23
C ASP A 494 27.64 -3.86 4.90
N LYS A 495 28.72 -4.32 4.26
CA LYS A 495 29.20 -3.81 2.98
C LYS A 495 28.35 -4.33 1.83
N PHE A 496 27.97 -3.43 0.96
CA PHE A 496 27.32 -3.81 -0.29
C PHE A 496 28.29 -4.50 -1.23
N THR A 497 27.93 -5.72 -1.67
CA THR A 497 28.73 -6.55 -2.58
C THR A 497 27.97 -7.01 -3.83
N ASP A 498 26.66 -6.77 -3.88
CA ASP A 498 25.83 -7.11 -5.05
C ASP A 498 26.01 -6.05 -6.13
N GLU A 499 26.83 -6.36 -7.13
CA GLU A 499 27.17 -5.46 -8.24
C GLU A 499 25.94 -5.07 -9.09
N ASP A 500 24.97 -5.96 -9.24
CA ASP A 500 23.75 -5.70 -10.01
C ASP A 500 22.87 -4.66 -9.28
N LEU A 501 22.73 -4.80 -7.98
CA LEU A 501 22.00 -3.82 -7.16
C LEU A 501 22.74 -2.49 -7.11
N ILE A 502 24.06 -2.48 -6.93
CA ILE A 502 24.87 -1.26 -6.96
C ILE A 502 24.66 -0.53 -8.28
N THR A 503 24.80 -1.24 -9.41
CA THR A 503 24.59 -0.66 -10.74
C THR A 503 23.19 -0.10 -10.92
N LYS A 504 22.16 -0.85 -10.50
CA LYS A 504 20.75 -0.44 -10.57
C LYS A 504 20.51 0.86 -9.78
N TYR A 505 20.98 0.93 -8.54
CA TYR A 505 20.73 2.08 -7.68
C TYR A 505 21.63 3.27 -8.01
N THR A 506 22.87 3.06 -8.47
CA THR A 506 23.72 4.13 -9.02
C THR A 506 23.07 4.77 -10.24
N LYS A 507 22.51 3.97 -11.15
CA LYS A 507 21.77 4.48 -12.31
C LYS A 507 20.53 5.29 -11.87
N LYS A 508 19.86 4.87 -10.80
CA LYS A 508 18.62 5.51 -10.31
C LYS A 508 18.87 6.79 -9.54
N TYR A 509 19.92 6.85 -8.72
CA TYR A 509 20.13 7.93 -7.74
C TYR A 509 21.46 8.67 -7.91
N GLY A 510 22.36 8.21 -8.79
CA GLY A 510 23.65 8.87 -9.10
C GLY A 510 24.56 9.03 -7.87
N GLU A 511 25.22 10.17 -7.82
CA GLU A 511 26.18 10.54 -6.78
C GLU A 511 25.66 10.42 -5.33
N ALA A 512 24.36 10.67 -5.11
CA ALA A 512 23.78 10.57 -3.77
C ALA A 512 23.86 9.13 -3.22
N TYR A 513 23.62 8.15 -4.08
CA TYR A 513 23.76 6.76 -3.70
C TYR A 513 25.22 6.34 -3.51
N GLU A 514 26.12 6.81 -4.38
CA GLU A 514 27.57 6.53 -4.26
C GLU A 514 28.13 7.05 -2.94
N LYS A 515 27.75 8.28 -2.54
CA LYS A 515 28.10 8.84 -1.23
C LYS A 515 27.54 8.03 -0.07
N ALA A 516 26.31 7.51 -0.22
CA ALA A 516 25.68 6.68 0.81
C ALA A 516 26.41 5.36 1.02
N LEU A 517 26.85 4.71 -0.07
CA LEU A 517 27.69 3.50 0.00
C LEU A 517 29.05 3.78 0.59
N GLN A 518 29.68 4.86 0.18
CA GLN A 518 30.99 5.27 0.69
C GLN A 518 30.95 5.52 2.19
N GLN A 519 29.88 6.13 2.71
CA GLN A 519 29.70 6.36 4.14
C GLN A 519 29.74 5.06 4.94
N VAL A 520 29.10 3.98 4.45
CA VAL A 520 29.18 2.66 5.12
C VAL A 520 30.58 2.10 5.01
N ASN A 521 31.16 2.07 3.81
CA ASN A 521 32.46 1.46 3.52
C ASN A 521 33.62 2.12 4.32
N ASP A 522 33.63 3.45 4.42
CA ASP A 522 34.68 4.22 5.14
C ASP A 522 34.58 4.08 6.68
N ASN A 523 33.46 3.55 7.17
CA ASN A 523 33.21 3.36 8.58
C ASN A 523 33.26 1.89 9.04
N ILE A 524 33.61 0.95 8.16
CA ILE A 524 33.85 -0.44 8.53
C ILE A 524 34.93 -0.52 9.63
N GLY A 525 34.68 -1.29 10.67
CA GLY A 525 35.52 -1.43 11.84
C GLY A 525 35.38 -0.33 12.90
N LYS A 526 34.66 0.77 12.60
CA LYS A 526 34.34 1.81 13.59
C LYS A 526 33.04 1.47 14.35
N SER A 527 32.84 2.12 15.50
CA SER A 527 31.61 1.95 16.27
C SER A 527 30.41 2.51 15.51
N LEU A 528 29.29 1.75 15.48
CA LEU A 528 28.02 2.20 14.88
C LEU A 528 27.56 3.53 15.47
N LEU A 529 27.75 3.75 16.78
CA LEU A 529 27.41 4.99 17.46
C LEU A 529 28.16 6.22 16.91
N SER A 530 29.32 6.03 16.29
CA SER A 530 30.12 7.14 15.75
C SER A 530 29.50 7.79 14.51
N LEU A 531 28.49 7.17 13.88
CA LEU A 531 27.73 7.76 12.78
C LEU A 531 26.71 8.81 13.25
N TYR A 532 26.47 8.89 14.56
CA TYR A 532 25.41 9.70 15.15
C TYR A 532 25.97 10.69 16.18
N ASP A 533 25.53 11.94 16.09
CA ASP A 533 25.90 12.97 17.08
C ASP A 533 25.38 12.61 18.47
N VAL A 534 24.12 12.12 18.52
CA VAL A 534 23.51 11.66 19.78
C VAL A 534 24.14 10.39 20.31
N GLY A 535 24.87 9.61 19.50
CA GLY A 535 25.56 8.40 19.90
C GLY A 535 26.62 8.61 20.99
N SER A 536 27.19 9.81 21.07
CA SER A 536 28.07 10.22 22.18
C SER A 536 27.33 10.51 23.49
N MET A 537 26.02 10.81 23.41
CA MET A 537 25.19 11.20 24.56
C MET A 537 24.32 10.02 25.06
N SER A 538 23.83 9.17 24.15
CA SER A 538 22.97 8.05 24.47
C SER A 538 23.18 6.89 23.49
N GLY A 539 23.15 5.66 24.00
CA GLY A 539 23.11 4.44 23.18
C GLY A 539 21.73 3.84 23.05
N LEU A 540 20.66 4.52 23.50
CA LEU A 540 19.28 4.05 23.40
C LEU A 540 18.86 4.01 21.91
N THR A 541 18.26 2.90 21.50
CA THR A 541 17.85 2.66 20.12
C THR A 541 16.84 3.70 19.63
N GLU A 542 15.81 3.98 20.42
CA GLU A 542 14.81 5.01 20.09
C GLU A 542 15.42 6.41 19.85
N VAL A 543 16.44 6.77 20.60
CA VAL A 543 17.16 8.04 20.44
C VAL A 543 18.00 8.08 19.15
N LEU A 544 18.69 6.97 18.86
CA LEU A 544 19.45 6.84 17.62
C LEU A 544 18.55 6.87 16.39
N PHE A 545 17.40 6.20 16.45
CA PHE A 545 16.40 6.26 15.36
C PHE A 545 15.77 7.63 15.20
N MET A 546 15.61 8.43 16.26
CA MET A 546 15.21 9.84 16.12
C MET A 546 16.19 10.61 15.21
N GLU A 547 17.51 10.52 15.47
CA GLU A 547 18.50 11.16 14.60
C GLU A 547 18.56 10.53 13.22
N ARG A 548 18.47 9.21 13.12
CA ARG A 548 18.43 8.51 11.84
C ARG A 548 17.28 9.02 10.96
N CYS A 549 16.07 9.09 11.50
CA CYS A 549 14.90 9.59 10.80
C CYS A 549 15.08 11.04 10.36
N LEU A 550 15.64 11.89 11.25
CA LEU A 550 15.92 13.28 10.91
C LEU A 550 16.92 13.39 9.74
N LYS A 551 17.97 12.56 9.72
CA LYS A 551 18.96 12.52 8.62
C LYS A 551 18.36 11.99 7.31
N LEU A 552 17.47 11.01 7.38
CA LEU A 552 16.78 10.45 6.22
C LEU A 552 15.83 11.45 5.55
N LEU A 553 15.24 12.38 6.32
CA LEU A 553 14.31 13.37 5.79
C LEU A 553 15.02 14.40 4.92
N LYS A 554 14.36 14.83 3.86
CA LYS A 554 14.68 16.07 3.14
C LYS A 554 14.47 17.28 4.04
N LYS A 555 15.04 18.42 3.69
CA LYS A 555 14.68 19.71 4.29
C LYS A 555 13.18 19.95 4.10
N GLY A 556 12.49 20.32 5.18
CA GLY A 556 11.03 20.49 5.20
C GLY A 556 10.23 19.18 5.25
N GLY A 557 10.88 18.02 5.18
CA GLY A 557 10.24 16.72 5.36
C GLY A 557 9.71 16.52 6.77
N ARG A 558 8.76 15.61 6.95
CA ARG A 558 8.03 15.41 8.20
C ARG A 558 8.05 13.96 8.66
N MET A 559 8.05 13.74 9.98
CA MET A 559 8.06 12.41 10.55
C MET A 559 7.13 12.28 11.74
N GLY A 560 6.57 11.08 11.91
CA GLY A 560 5.82 10.65 13.09
C GLY A 560 6.50 9.43 13.72
N MET A 561 6.74 9.52 15.02
CA MET A 561 7.40 8.46 15.76
C MET A 561 6.59 8.08 16.99
N VAL A 562 6.52 6.78 17.26
CA VAL A 562 6.08 6.28 18.56
C VAL A 562 7.30 6.29 19.48
N LEU A 563 7.23 7.02 20.58
CA LEU A 563 8.34 7.18 21.51
C LEU A 563 7.90 6.89 22.96
N PRO A 564 8.76 6.28 23.78
CA PRO A 564 8.53 6.21 25.22
C PRO A 564 8.40 7.62 25.82
N GLU A 565 7.43 7.84 26.70
CA GLU A 565 7.25 9.13 27.36
C GLU A 565 8.53 9.62 28.08
N GLY A 566 9.38 8.69 28.53
CA GLY A 566 10.68 8.98 29.13
C GLY A 566 11.63 9.80 28.23
N VAL A 567 11.49 9.71 26.89
CA VAL A 567 12.28 10.53 25.97
C VAL A 567 11.92 12.01 26.10
N LEU A 568 10.65 12.30 26.40
CA LEU A 568 10.11 13.66 26.47
C LEU A 568 10.31 14.32 27.84
N ASN A 569 10.35 13.55 28.94
CA ASN A 569 10.25 14.11 30.29
C ASN A 569 11.46 13.85 31.20
N THR A 570 12.39 12.93 30.87
CA THR A 570 13.52 12.64 31.74
C THR A 570 14.65 13.67 31.61
N SER A 571 15.27 14.04 32.72
CA SER A 571 16.40 14.99 32.76
C SER A 571 17.63 14.46 32.01
N ASN A 572 17.86 13.15 32.04
CA ASN A 572 19.02 12.53 31.39
C ASN A 572 19.03 12.68 29.86
N LEU A 573 17.85 12.86 29.24
CA LEU A 573 17.68 13.02 27.80
C LEU A 573 17.45 14.49 27.40
N GLN A 574 17.64 15.46 28.29
CA GLN A 574 17.47 16.87 27.99
C GLN A 574 18.36 17.31 26.80
N LYS A 575 19.63 16.91 26.79
CA LYS A 575 20.56 17.26 25.67
C LYS A 575 20.11 16.71 24.32
N ILE A 576 19.43 15.57 24.33
CA ILE A 576 18.84 14.97 23.13
C ILE A 576 17.70 15.86 22.62
N ARG A 577 16.80 16.29 23.48
CA ARG A 577 15.71 17.21 23.10
C ARG A 577 16.25 18.52 22.55
N GLU A 578 17.26 19.10 23.19
CA GLU A 578 17.94 20.33 22.73
C GLU A 578 18.61 20.16 21.36
N TYR A 579 19.15 18.95 21.06
CA TYR A 579 19.71 18.65 19.75
C TYR A 579 18.65 18.72 18.65
N PHE A 580 17.44 18.20 18.93
CA PHE A 580 16.33 18.22 17.98
C PHE A 580 15.69 19.59 17.84
N GLU A 581 15.56 20.36 18.93
CA GLU A 581 15.05 21.75 18.91
C GLU A 581 15.78 22.65 17.91
N GLY A 582 17.07 22.41 17.66
CA GLY A 582 17.88 23.14 16.70
C GLY A 582 17.81 22.68 15.25
N LYS A 583 17.02 21.65 14.95
CA LYS A 583 17.00 20.99 13.62
C LYS A 583 15.60 20.74 13.08
N ALA A 584 14.60 20.68 13.94
CA ALA A 584 13.23 20.36 13.57
C ALA A 584 12.22 21.10 14.47
N LYS A 585 11.05 21.40 13.92
CA LYS A 585 9.88 21.81 14.68
C LYS A 585 9.12 20.60 15.17
N ILE A 586 8.63 20.62 16.40
CA ILE A 586 7.61 19.69 16.88
C ILE A 586 6.27 20.23 16.37
N ILE A 587 5.55 19.42 15.62
CA ILE A 587 4.28 19.82 14.99
C ILE A 587 3.05 19.22 15.66
N LEU A 588 3.21 18.16 16.47
CA LEU A 588 2.18 17.61 17.36
C LEU A 588 2.83 16.67 18.39
N ILE A 589 2.36 16.72 19.63
CA ILE A 589 2.60 15.69 20.64
C ILE A 589 1.24 15.13 21.06
N CYS A 590 1.06 13.81 20.93
CA CYS A 590 -0.14 13.12 21.38
C CYS A 590 0.23 12.07 22.42
N SER A 591 -0.15 12.29 23.68
CA SER A 591 -0.03 11.29 24.74
C SER A 591 -1.18 10.31 24.63
N ILE A 592 -0.86 9.01 24.57
CA ILE A 592 -1.85 7.93 24.43
C ILE A 592 -1.82 7.01 25.67
N PRO A 593 -2.90 6.24 25.94
CA PRO A 593 -2.95 5.34 27.08
C PRO A 593 -1.84 4.29 27.04
N GLN A 594 -1.35 3.90 28.22
CA GLN A 594 -0.32 2.87 28.38
C GLN A 594 -0.78 1.51 27.84
N ASP A 595 -2.04 1.18 28.01
CA ASP A 595 -2.61 -0.12 27.67
C ASP A 595 -2.74 -0.37 26.15
N VAL A 596 -2.62 0.65 25.33
CA VAL A 596 -2.63 0.53 23.85
C VAL A 596 -1.59 -0.48 23.34
N PHE A 597 -0.42 -0.56 23.98
CA PHE A 597 0.65 -1.47 23.58
C PHE A 597 0.79 -2.70 24.52
N ILE A 598 -0.05 -2.83 25.55
CA ILE A 598 -0.03 -4.01 26.45
C ILE A 598 -0.36 -5.28 25.66
N ALA A 599 -1.36 -5.23 24.80
CA ALA A 599 -1.72 -6.38 23.96
C ALA A 599 -0.60 -6.78 22.99
N ALA A 600 0.31 -5.86 22.67
CA ALA A 600 1.52 -6.11 21.90
C ALA A 600 2.73 -6.48 22.76
N GLY A 601 2.60 -6.51 24.12
CA GLY A 601 3.64 -6.91 25.06
C GLY A 601 4.47 -5.77 25.66
N ALA A 602 4.23 -4.50 25.30
CA ALA A 602 4.97 -3.36 25.85
C ALA A 602 4.31 -2.82 27.13
N THR A 603 5.12 -2.58 28.16
CA THR A 603 4.65 -2.05 29.46
C THR A 603 4.95 -0.55 29.63
N VAL A 604 5.55 0.08 28.62
CA VAL A 604 5.95 1.50 28.66
C VAL A 604 4.82 2.36 28.11
N LYS A 605 4.53 3.50 28.78
CA LYS A 605 3.58 4.48 28.25
C LYS A 605 4.18 5.20 27.04
N PRO A 606 3.55 5.12 25.87
CA PRO A 606 4.03 5.75 24.65
C PRO A 606 3.43 7.14 24.47
N SER A 607 4.11 7.94 23.63
CA SER A 607 3.59 9.17 23.04
C SER A 607 3.84 9.15 21.53
N LEU A 608 2.92 9.71 20.78
CA LEU A 608 3.08 9.93 19.35
C LEU A 608 3.66 11.34 19.16
N VAL A 609 4.85 11.42 18.59
CA VAL A 609 5.55 12.70 18.42
C VAL A 609 5.80 12.93 16.96
N PHE A 610 5.39 14.11 16.50
CA PHE A 610 5.50 14.50 15.11
C PHE A 610 6.45 15.68 14.96
N PHE A 611 7.36 15.57 14.02
CA PHE A 611 8.38 16.55 13.73
C PHE A 611 8.34 16.96 12.27
N LYS A 612 8.73 18.20 12.00
CA LYS A 612 9.07 18.69 10.67
C LYS A 612 10.52 19.13 10.69
N ARG A 613 11.38 18.54 9.85
CA ARG A 613 12.75 19.00 9.66
C ARG A 613 12.72 20.43 9.13
N PHE A 614 13.59 21.30 9.64
CA PHE A 614 13.67 22.68 9.17
C PHE A 614 13.84 22.74 7.64
N THR A 615 13.15 23.68 7.02
CA THR A 615 13.49 24.12 5.67
C THR A 615 14.82 24.91 5.73
N GLU A 616 15.42 25.20 4.60
CA GLU A 616 16.61 26.05 4.56
C GLU A 616 16.35 27.43 5.18
N GLU A 617 15.17 27.98 4.90
CA GLU A 617 14.76 29.28 5.47
C GLU A 617 14.56 29.21 6.99
N GLU A 618 13.88 28.21 7.50
CA GLU A 618 13.67 28.00 8.95
C GLU A 618 15.01 27.78 9.68
N GLU A 619 15.95 27.04 9.06
CA GLU A 619 17.29 26.86 9.62
C GLU A 619 18.06 28.18 9.71
N LEU A 620 18.01 29.02 8.66
CA LEU A 620 18.62 30.36 8.67
C LEU A 620 17.96 31.25 9.71
N GLN A 621 16.64 31.22 9.85
CA GLN A 621 15.90 31.98 10.87
C GLN A 621 16.34 31.55 12.29
N TYR A 622 16.43 30.24 12.55
CA TYR A 622 16.87 29.70 13.83
C TYR A 622 18.31 30.11 14.15
N LEU A 623 19.22 29.96 13.18
CA LEU A 623 20.62 30.37 13.35
C LEU A 623 20.77 31.91 13.60
N GLY A 624 19.94 32.68 12.91
CA GLY A 624 19.86 34.14 13.13
C GLY A 624 19.40 34.50 14.55
N ALA A 625 18.30 33.81 14.99
CA ALA A 625 17.77 33.97 16.35
C ALA A 625 18.80 33.56 17.41
N LYS A 626 19.48 32.44 17.22
CA LYS A 626 20.56 31.97 18.10
C LYS A 626 21.73 32.96 18.17
N THR A 627 22.20 33.40 17.02
CA THR A 627 23.33 34.38 16.95
C THR A 627 22.96 35.69 17.62
N LYS A 628 21.74 36.18 17.45
CA LYS A 628 21.22 37.36 18.10
C LYS A 628 21.20 37.21 19.62
N ALA A 629 20.64 36.11 20.10
CA ALA A 629 20.55 35.79 21.53
C ALA A 629 21.95 35.66 22.17
N GLU A 630 22.85 34.92 21.52
CA GLU A 630 24.24 34.77 22.00
C GLU A 630 24.99 36.11 22.08
N LYS A 631 24.84 37.00 21.09
CA LYS A 631 25.44 38.33 21.10
C LYS A 631 24.90 39.19 22.25
N GLU A 632 23.62 39.14 22.52
CA GLU A 632 22.98 39.89 23.59
C GLU A 632 23.49 39.43 24.96
N ILE A 633 23.56 38.14 25.21
CA ILE A 633 24.10 37.57 26.44
C ILE A 633 25.61 37.86 26.53
N GLN A 634 26.35 37.72 25.42
CA GLN A 634 27.79 38.02 25.38
C GLN A 634 28.11 39.44 25.82
N GLN A 635 27.24 40.40 25.51
CA GLN A 635 27.43 41.81 25.96
C GLN A 635 27.49 41.94 27.49
N LYS A 636 26.75 41.11 28.23
CA LYS A 636 26.81 41.07 29.70
C LYS A 636 28.19 40.65 30.22
N TYR A 637 28.91 39.86 29.44
CA TYR A 637 30.20 39.27 29.81
C TYR A 637 31.39 39.89 29.04
N ILE A 638 31.18 40.97 28.27
CA ILE A 638 32.19 41.53 27.36
C ILE A 638 33.49 41.91 28.06
N SER A 639 33.40 42.52 29.27
CA SER A 639 34.56 42.90 30.06
C SER A 639 35.40 41.69 30.49
N LYS A 640 34.75 40.58 30.84
CA LYS A 640 35.44 39.37 31.25
C LYS A 640 36.06 38.63 30.05
N ILE A 641 35.41 38.65 28.92
CA ILE A 641 35.92 38.08 27.65
C ILE A 641 37.18 38.86 27.23
N ASN A 642 37.09 40.18 27.17
CA ASN A 642 38.22 41.03 26.76
C ASN A 642 39.42 40.85 27.71
N ALA A 643 39.22 40.77 29.02
CA ALA A 643 40.29 40.52 30.00
C ALA A 643 40.96 39.16 29.80
N LEU A 644 40.20 38.11 29.46
CA LEU A 644 40.75 36.78 29.19
C LEU A 644 41.48 36.71 27.85
N GLU A 645 40.96 37.38 26.82
CA GLU A 645 41.60 37.47 25.49
C GLU A 645 42.90 38.28 25.55
N GLU A 646 42.91 39.41 26.28
CA GLU A 646 44.11 40.21 26.51
C GLU A 646 45.18 39.43 27.32
N LYS A 647 44.74 38.69 28.36
CA LYS A 647 45.63 37.81 29.13
C LYS A 647 46.26 36.73 28.25
N ILE A 648 45.45 36.07 27.39
CA ILE A 648 45.93 35.04 26.44
C ILE A 648 46.92 35.67 25.44
N ALA A 649 46.60 36.84 24.88
CA ALA A 649 47.45 37.54 23.94
C ALA A 649 48.79 37.97 24.57
N THR A 650 48.75 38.55 25.78
CA THR A 650 49.91 38.96 26.53
C THR A 650 50.82 37.79 26.86
N GLU A 651 50.28 36.67 27.35
CA GLU A 651 51.07 35.46 27.67
C GLU A 651 51.66 34.80 26.42
N LYS A 652 50.95 34.82 25.27
CA LYS A 652 51.46 34.34 23.98
C LYS A 652 52.59 35.21 23.41
N ALA A 653 52.61 36.51 23.70
CA ALA A 653 53.62 37.45 23.23
C ALA A 653 54.96 37.40 24.03
N LYS A 654 54.98 36.78 25.20
CA LYS A 654 56.22 36.69 26.04
C LYS A 654 57.20 35.70 25.36
N LYS A 655 58.55 36.09 25.49
CA LYS A 655 59.65 35.28 24.99
C LYS A 655 59.62 33.79 25.59
N ILE A 656 59.25 33.71 26.86
CA ILE A 656 59.11 32.47 27.61
C ILE A 656 57.60 32.24 27.77
N LYS A 657 57.01 31.32 26.99
CA LYS A 657 55.57 30.98 27.06
C LYS A 657 55.32 29.98 28.16
N ILE A 658 54.52 30.34 29.16
CA ILE A 658 54.08 29.41 30.20
C ILE A 658 52.81 28.72 29.68
N LYS A 659 52.96 27.55 29.03
CA LYS A 659 51.85 26.75 28.45
C LYS A 659 50.68 26.50 29.41
N ALA A 660 50.98 26.31 30.71
CA ALA A 660 49.96 26.08 31.74
C ALA A 660 49.04 27.30 31.95
N LEU A 661 49.60 28.55 31.96
CA LEU A 661 48.80 29.76 32.13
C LEU A 661 47.96 30.09 30.91
N ILE A 662 48.52 29.87 29.72
CA ILE A 662 47.79 30.05 28.47
C ILE A 662 46.65 29.05 28.41
N GLY A 663 46.90 27.77 28.69
CA GLY A 663 45.90 26.71 28.68
C GLY A 663 44.78 26.92 29.71
N ALA A 664 45.13 27.45 30.90
CA ALA A 664 44.12 27.76 31.91
C ALA A 664 43.19 28.92 31.45
N ALA A 665 43.75 30.00 30.89
CA ALA A 665 42.96 31.11 30.39
C ALA A 665 42.12 30.75 29.15
N GLU A 666 42.66 29.94 28.23
CA GLU A 666 41.91 29.40 27.10
C GLU A 666 40.76 28.51 27.54
N LYS A 667 40.98 27.69 28.58
CA LYS A 667 39.91 26.85 29.16
C LYS A 667 38.84 27.72 29.80
N GLU A 668 39.21 28.73 30.60
CA GLU A 668 38.24 29.64 31.23
C GLU A 668 37.41 30.38 30.19
N LEU A 669 38.03 30.85 29.12
CA LEU A 669 37.33 31.51 27.99
C LEU A 669 36.36 30.52 27.29
N LYS A 670 36.79 29.29 27.08
CA LYS A 670 35.95 28.25 26.47
C LYS A 670 34.75 27.91 27.37
N ASP A 671 34.96 27.80 28.67
CA ASP A 671 33.89 27.50 29.63
C ASP A 671 32.92 28.69 29.75
N LEU A 672 33.45 29.95 29.70
CA LEU A 672 32.60 31.15 29.64
C LEU A 672 31.75 31.19 28.36
N LYS A 673 32.34 30.91 27.20
CA LYS A 673 31.58 30.83 25.93
C LYS A 673 30.49 29.78 25.95
N LYS A 674 30.74 28.62 26.60
CA LYS A 674 29.71 27.61 26.81
C LYS A 674 28.59 28.10 27.75
N ALA A 675 28.95 28.79 28.86
CA ALA A 675 27.97 29.35 29.78
C ALA A 675 27.08 30.39 29.08
N ILE A 676 27.66 31.25 28.25
CA ILE A 676 26.93 32.22 27.42
C ILE A 676 25.97 31.54 26.48
N ALA A 677 26.39 30.46 25.79
CA ALA A 677 25.52 29.70 24.89
C ALA A 677 24.36 29.03 25.64
N GLU A 678 24.61 28.52 26.85
CA GLU A 678 23.53 27.93 27.69
C GLU A 678 22.54 29.02 28.16
N GLU A 679 23.03 30.18 28.62
CA GLU A 679 22.19 31.31 29.05
C GLU A 679 21.40 31.93 27.88
N ALA A 680 21.89 31.80 26.64
CA ALA A 680 21.22 32.31 25.44
C ALA A 680 20.08 31.41 24.94
N LYS A 681 19.98 30.17 25.38
CA LYS A 681 18.95 29.23 24.89
C LYS A 681 17.51 29.70 25.12
N PRO A 682 17.10 30.18 26.30
CA PRO A 682 15.75 30.70 26.49
C PRO A 682 15.41 31.85 25.54
N LEU A 683 16.37 32.78 25.36
CA LEU A 683 16.20 33.92 24.48
C LEU A 683 16.17 33.51 23.00
N THR A 684 16.89 32.46 22.62
CA THR A 684 16.81 31.88 21.28
C THR A 684 15.41 31.35 21.01
N LYS A 685 14.79 30.67 21.99
CA LYS A 685 13.42 30.18 21.89
C LYS A 685 12.38 31.29 21.79
N GLU A 686 12.63 32.44 22.45
CA GLU A 686 11.78 33.62 22.34
C GLU A 686 11.86 34.25 20.93
N TYR A 687 13.06 34.33 20.35
CA TYR A 687 13.28 34.89 19.01
C TYR A 687 12.86 33.96 17.89
N PHE A 688 12.86 32.64 18.13
CA PHE A 688 12.38 31.63 17.22
C PHE A 688 11.24 30.84 17.91
N ASN A 689 10.08 31.46 18.02
CA ASN A 689 8.92 30.94 18.69
C ASN A 689 7.92 30.37 17.69
N TYR A 690 7.28 29.26 18.08
CA TYR A 690 6.17 28.63 17.34
C TYR A 690 5.29 27.84 18.29
N GLU A 691 4.02 27.65 17.94
CA GLU A 691 3.07 26.87 18.73
C GLU A 691 3.30 25.36 18.55
N ILE A 692 3.17 24.61 19.65
CA ILE A 692 3.26 23.16 19.67
C ILE A 692 1.91 22.63 20.14
N PRO A 693 1.09 22.05 19.24
CA PRO A 693 -0.16 21.38 19.65
C PRO A 693 0.16 20.16 20.51
N VAL A 694 -0.56 20.04 21.62
CA VAL A 694 -0.45 18.90 22.53
C VAL A 694 -1.84 18.32 22.77
N ALA A 695 -1.99 17.01 22.58
CA ALA A 695 -3.22 16.29 22.83
C ALA A 695 -3.01 15.17 23.86
N MET A 696 -4.04 14.91 24.65
CA MET A 696 -4.09 13.77 25.56
C MET A 696 -5.29 12.90 25.19
N ILE A 697 -5.03 11.64 24.86
CA ILE A 697 -6.03 10.64 24.47
C ILE A 697 -6.21 9.65 25.60
N GLU A 698 -7.44 9.44 26.05
CA GLU A 698 -7.80 8.45 27.07
C GLU A 698 -8.24 7.12 26.46
N ASP A 699 -8.77 7.13 25.24
CA ASP A 699 -9.16 5.94 24.47
C ASP A 699 -8.68 6.07 23.01
N ALA A 700 -7.76 5.20 22.63
CA ALA A 700 -7.18 5.14 21.29
C ALA A 700 -7.83 4.06 20.38
N GLY A 701 -9.06 3.66 20.69
CA GLY A 701 -9.82 2.68 19.90
C GLY A 701 -9.44 1.22 20.13
N ILE A 702 -8.60 0.94 21.13
CA ILE A 702 -8.16 -0.41 21.46
C ILE A 702 -8.02 -0.61 22.96
N THR A 703 -8.49 -1.75 23.46
CA THR A 703 -8.39 -2.14 24.87
C THR A 703 -7.04 -2.82 25.17
N SER A 704 -6.72 -2.97 26.46
CA SER A 704 -5.52 -3.72 26.92
C SER A 704 -5.49 -5.19 26.45
N THR A 705 -6.63 -5.76 26.08
CA THR A 705 -6.72 -7.11 25.51
C THR A 705 -6.59 -7.15 23.98
N GLY A 706 -6.47 -5.99 23.33
CA GLY A 706 -6.41 -5.87 21.87
C GLY A 706 -7.78 -5.90 21.18
N ALA A 707 -8.88 -5.79 21.93
CA ALA A 707 -10.22 -5.66 21.36
C ALA A 707 -10.51 -4.19 20.96
N VAL A 708 -11.42 -4.02 19.99
CA VAL A 708 -11.85 -2.67 19.57
C VAL A 708 -12.63 -2.01 20.71
N SER A 709 -12.31 -0.74 20.99
CA SER A 709 -13.07 0.13 21.88
C SER A 709 -13.99 1.05 21.09
N SER A 710 -15.17 1.32 21.64
CA SER A 710 -16.14 2.25 21.03
C SER A 710 -15.87 3.74 21.34
N GLY A 711 -14.95 4.03 22.27
CA GLY A 711 -14.64 5.39 22.73
C GLY A 711 -13.49 6.07 22.00
N ASN A 712 -13.08 5.57 20.81
CA ASN A 712 -11.93 6.05 20.07
C ASN A 712 -11.95 7.57 19.81
N GLN A 713 -11.01 8.29 20.41
CA GLN A 713 -10.89 9.75 20.30
C GLN A 713 -9.97 10.20 19.14
N LEU A 714 -9.19 9.28 18.55
CA LEU A 714 -8.23 9.61 17.48
C LEU A 714 -8.87 10.24 16.23
N PRO A 715 -10.05 9.80 15.75
CA PRO A 715 -10.69 10.43 14.59
C PRO A 715 -11.11 11.89 14.83
N ALA A 716 -11.55 12.24 16.04
CA ALA A 716 -11.86 13.62 16.38
C ALA A 716 -10.60 14.49 16.37
N LEU A 717 -9.54 14.04 17.05
CA LEU A 717 -8.24 14.73 17.03
C LEU A 717 -7.66 14.87 15.62
N GLN A 718 -7.83 13.85 14.76
CA GLN A 718 -7.40 13.91 13.37
C GLN A 718 -8.04 15.07 12.61
N ASN A 719 -9.35 15.28 12.78
CA ASN A 719 -10.08 16.36 12.12
C ASN A 719 -9.64 17.75 12.66
N GLU A 720 -9.53 17.89 13.97
CA GLU A 720 -9.04 19.13 14.60
C GLU A 720 -7.62 19.46 14.15
N TYR A 721 -6.74 18.47 14.11
CA TYR A 721 -5.37 18.68 13.66
C TYR A 721 -5.28 19.02 12.17
N LYS A 722 -6.12 18.43 11.33
CA LYS A 722 -6.20 18.76 9.91
C LYS A 722 -6.55 20.24 9.71
N GLU A 723 -7.53 20.74 10.44
CA GLU A 723 -7.91 22.15 10.41
C GLU A 723 -6.77 23.06 10.90
N TYR A 724 -6.13 22.72 12.03
CA TYR A 724 -4.99 23.43 12.56
C TYR A 724 -3.81 23.48 11.56
N ARG A 725 -3.47 22.34 10.99
CA ARG A 725 -2.40 22.20 10.01
C ARG A 725 -2.61 23.08 8.77
N THR A 726 -3.80 23.05 8.22
CA THR A 726 -4.18 23.82 7.03
C THR A 726 -4.16 25.33 7.32
N THR A 727 -4.74 25.74 8.45
CA THR A 727 -4.76 27.14 8.88
C THR A 727 -3.35 27.71 9.10
N ASN A 728 -2.47 26.93 9.74
CA ASN A 728 -1.10 27.36 10.05
C ASN A 728 -0.10 27.05 8.94
N LYS A 729 -0.52 26.47 7.81
CA LYS A 729 0.33 26.13 6.65
C LYS A 729 1.63 25.45 7.08
N LEU A 730 1.51 24.40 7.92
CA LEU A 730 2.68 23.73 8.51
C LEU A 730 3.63 23.13 7.45
N TRP A 731 3.10 22.72 6.33
CA TRP A 731 3.86 22.42 5.10
C TRP A 731 3.04 22.85 3.89
N VAL A 732 3.71 23.01 2.76
CA VAL A 732 3.05 23.35 1.52
C VAL A 732 2.16 22.15 1.14
N GLU A 733 0.87 22.33 1.19
CA GLU A 733 -0.05 21.41 0.54
C GLU A 733 0.13 21.60 -0.96
N SER A 734 1.13 20.93 -1.52
CA SER A 734 1.16 20.75 -2.96
C SER A 734 0.07 19.71 -3.29
N ASP A 735 -1.17 20.18 -3.33
CA ASP A 735 -2.15 19.51 -4.15
C ASP A 735 -1.64 19.69 -5.58
N SER A 736 -0.75 18.78 -5.99
CA SER A 736 -0.49 18.60 -7.41
C SER A 736 -1.81 18.06 -7.96
N VAL A 737 -2.68 19.00 -8.34
CA VAL A 737 -3.97 18.67 -8.95
C VAL A 737 -3.63 17.96 -10.25
N ILE A 738 -3.72 16.65 -10.20
CA ILE A 738 -3.61 15.85 -11.41
C ILE A 738 -4.99 15.90 -12.04
N SER A 739 -5.06 16.50 -13.23
CA SER A 739 -6.25 16.54 -14.04
C SER A 739 -6.04 15.82 -15.36
N TYR A 740 -7.11 15.49 -16.01
CA TYR A 740 -7.09 14.81 -17.31
C TYR A 740 -7.88 15.61 -18.33
N THR A 741 -7.42 15.59 -19.57
CA THR A 741 -8.11 16.22 -20.69
C THR A 741 -8.06 15.33 -21.92
N ILE A 742 -9.07 15.46 -22.78
CA ILE A 742 -9.14 14.77 -24.06
C ILE A 742 -9.19 15.81 -25.17
N ASN A 743 -8.35 15.64 -26.20
CA ASN A 743 -8.37 16.57 -27.34
C ASN A 743 -9.41 16.15 -28.39
N SER A 744 -9.59 16.98 -29.41
CA SER A 744 -10.52 16.73 -30.52
C SER A 744 -10.25 15.45 -31.32
N LEU A 745 -9.04 14.91 -31.24
CA LEU A 745 -8.61 13.65 -31.86
C LEU A 745 -8.83 12.44 -30.98
N GLY A 746 -9.41 12.61 -29.76
CA GLY A 746 -9.63 11.54 -28.81
C GLY A 746 -8.40 11.11 -28.02
N LYS A 747 -7.29 11.87 -28.08
CA LYS A 747 -6.09 11.59 -27.30
C LYS A 747 -6.22 12.10 -25.88
N LEU A 748 -5.85 11.29 -24.91
CA LEU A 748 -5.94 11.58 -23.49
C LEU A 748 -4.60 12.09 -22.95
N TYR A 749 -4.65 13.14 -22.15
CA TYR A 749 -3.50 13.78 -21.51
C TYR A 749 -3.71 13.84 -20.00
N ARG A 750 -2.65 13.53 -19.26
CA ARG A 750 -2.54 13.80 -17.83
C ARG A 750 -1.82 15.13 -17.65
N ILE A 751 -2.40 16.04 -16.88
CA ILE A 751 -1.83 17.34 -16.54
C ILE A 751 -1.38 17.27 -15.08
N LYS A 752 -0.09 17.51 -14.85
CA LYS A 752 0.50 17.61 -13.53
C LYS A 752 1.40 18.86 -13.47
N ASP A 753 1.16 19.74 -12.51
CA ASP A 753 1.93 20.99 -12.33
C ASP A 753 2.05 21.81 -13.62
N GLY A 754 0.95 21.87 -14.41
CA GLY A 754 0.88 22.58 -15.69
C GLY A 754 1.61 21.89 -16.86
N LYS A 755 2.18 20.70 -16.65
CA LYS A 755 2.80 19.89 -17.70
C LYS A 755 1.83 18.83 -18.20
N GLU A 756 1.62 18.82 -19.50
CA GLU A 756 0.78 17.83 -20.18
C GLU A 756 1.62 16.63 -20.63
N VAL A 757 1.16 15.43 -20.33
CA VAL A 757 1.76 14.17 -20.74
C VAL A 757 0.68 13.35 -21.47
N GLU A 758 0.91 13.04 -22.76
CA GLU A 758 0.03 12.15 -23.52
C GLU A 758 0.11 10.73 -22.96
N LEU A 759 -1.03 10.14 -22.63
CA LEU A 759 -1.12 8.75 -22.18
C LEU A 759 -1.12 7.83 -23.39
N LYS A 760 0.01 7.19 -23.66
CA LYS A 760 0.28 6.33 -24.81
C LYS A 760 0.39 4.88 -24.38
N TRP A 761 -0.68 4.31 -23.96
CA TRP A 761 -0.67 2.90 -23.62
C TRP A 761 -1.53 2.03 -24.52
#